data_5a81e294629d8db1032cf81e3a9fd613
#
_entry.id   5a81e294629d8db1032cf81e3a9fd613
#
_cell.length_a   1.000
_cell.length_b   1.000
_cell.length_c   1.000
_cell.angle_alpha   90.00
_cell.angle_beta   90.00
_cell.angle_gamma   90.00
#
_symmetry.space_group_name_H-M   'P 1'
#
loop_
_entity.id
_entity.type
_entity.pdbx_description
1 polymer ?
#
loop_
_entity_poly.entity_id
_entity_poly.type
_entity_poly.pdbx_seq_one_letter_code
_entity_poly.pdbx_strand_id
1 'polypeptide(L)'
;MRKEKFNHGWVFHKGGGSSLEALAGGGTANEQPVTLPHDASVGMTRNPDEPNGSGNGFFREECYNYTKTFSLNPEDADKNIWLEFEGVYQNAFVYINGSYAGKCPYGYGNFYIDATRYVSFTEPNDIKVIVKNGVPSGRWYTGGGIYRDVNLMIADRLHLIPDGVQLATQEVEDGQAIIRVRSTIEYTGIGVRDIMLVTELMDADGNVVASDEMPITTEEHTKQTYQQKIYVENPSLWDEDHPYLYTYRTYIREGENAVDEEIGTFGIRTLQLDRKHGFRVNGKVVNLRGGCIHHDNGVTGTAEFPHAAEFRVKTLKEAGYNAIRSSHYPMSRRLLEACDKLGMYVMDEFADVWTTTKVDFDYGTHMAEWWEHDVSNLVRKDYNHPCVVLYSIGNEIPETGNKFDSQWGKKLADKIRELDDARFVTNSLNLMLSIMDRLPKMMAAAGQGENAEVGEINSMMTSLGDMMGALIASDVAGDAIAESASQVDVIGYNYATDRYEKDGEKYPNRIIVGSETYPQDLDKNWELIEKYPYIIGDFSWTAWDYLGEAGIGKINYEETNSMSFYAPYPYKAAYCGDMNLIGDRRPISYWREIIWGLRDKPYVSAQPPQHHDDPHNMTFWSLTDAVRSWNWKGCEGKPITVEVYADADEAELFVNGKSVERKKIGEKKKFIAYFETTYEPGEVEAVVYKNGVETGRDKIVTASDDVQIKACADRGCVPADESDITYVEIAMVDANGNLNTDAAKDVSVSIEGPGVIAGYGSADPASEENYFDTTAKAYEGRLRAAVRGNGEKGTITVTLKADGCQDVQVQIEAK
;
A
#
# COMPACT_ATOMS: atom_id res chain seq x y z
N MET A 1 10.66 -26.62 -8.40
CA MET A 1 11.36 -25.56 -9.19
C MET A 1 12.37 -24.86 -8.29
N ARG A 2 13.62 -24.69 -8.76
CA ARG A 2 14.64 -23.92 -8.03
C ARG A 2 14.42 -22.44 -8.32
N LYS A 3 14.16 -21.63 -7.27
CA LYS A 3 13.97 -20.17 -7.38
C LYS A 3 15.13 -19.48 -6.65
N GLU A 4 15.90 -18.69 -7.40
CA GLU A 4 17.09 -18.00 -6.90
C GLU A 4 16.90 -16.49 -7.03
N LYS A 5 17.29 -15.74 -5.98
CA LYS A 5 17.29 -14.27 -6.06
C LYS A 5 18.26 -13.80 -7.15
N PHE A 6 17.77 -12.94 -8.02
CA PHE A 6 18.52 -12.41 -9.16
C PHE A 6 18.82 -10.91 -9.03
N ASN A 7 18.77 -10.40 -7.82
CA ASN A 7 18.79 -8.96 -7.48
C ASN A 7 20.17 -8.31 -7.57
N HIS A 8 21.27 -9.07 -7.40
CA HIS A 8 22.62 -8.52 -7.33
C HIS A 8 23.27 -8.34 -8.72
N GLY A 9 24.25 -7.43 -8.80
CA GLY A 9 25.12 -7.29 -9.97
C GLY A 9 24.43 -6.65 -11.18
N TRP A 10 23.42 -5.84 -10.97
CA TRP A 10 22.83 -5.02 -12.01
C TRP A 10 23.60 -3.72 -12.20
N VAL A 11 23.58 -3.22 -13.42
CA VAL A 11 24.07 -1.90 -13.80
C VAL A 11 22.91 -1.09 -14.34
N PHE A 12 22.71 0.09 -13.76
CA PHE A 12 21.63 1.02 -14.09
C PHE A 12 22.17 2.23 -14.83
N HIS A 13 21.41 2.71 -15.81
CA HIS A 13 21.64 4.03 -16.40
C HIS A 13 20.33 4.64 -16.91
N LYS A 14 20.30 5.98 -16.97
CA LYS A 14 19.17 6.75 -17.51
C LYS A 14 19.26 6.83 -19.03
N GLY A 15 18.09 6.99 -19.68
CA GLY A 15 18.01 7.21 -21.13
C GLY A 15 17.21 6.15 -21.87
N GLY A 16 16.82 6.43 -23.11
CA GLY A 16 15.89 5.61 -23.91
C GLY A 16 16.40 4.27 -24.39
N GLY A 17 17.70 3.97 -24.24
CA GLY A 17 18.29 2.67 -24.62
C GLY A 17 18.18 2.31 -26.09
N SER A 18 18.04 3.30 -27.01
CA SER A 18 18.00 3.03 -28.44
C SER A 18 19.39 2.59 -28.93
N SER A 19 19.41 1.64 -29.85
CA SER A 19 20.67 1.23 -30.52
C SER A 19 21.35 2.38 -31.26
N LEU A 20 20.58 3.39 -31.67
CA LEU A 20 21.10 4.64 -32.28
C LEU A 20 21.80 5.52 -31.23
N GLU A 21 21.32 5.63 -30.01
CA GLU A 21 21.98 6.35 -28.90
C GLU A 21 23.30 5.67 -28.53
N ALA A 22 23.30 4.33 -28.46
CA ALA A 22 24.50 3.55 -28.21
C ALA A 22 25.55 3.74 -29.34
N LEU A 23 25.13 3.77 -30.61
CA LEU A 23 26.00 4.02 -31.78
C LEU A 23 26.50 5.47 -31.84
N ALA A 24 25.75 6.43 -31.29
CA ALA A 24 26.12 7.83 -31.19
C ALA A 24 27.11 8.12 -30.04
N GLY A 25 27.57 7.13 -29.31
CA GLY A 25 28.47 7.27 -28.15
C GLY A 25 27.79 7.81 -26.88
N GLY A 26 26.45 7.82 -26.83
CA GLY A 26 25.66 8.28 -25.72
C GLY A 26 25.38 7.24 -24.61
N GLY A 27 26.07 6.08 -24.63
CA GLY A 27 25.62 4.92 -23.90
C GLY A 27 26.31 4.55 -22.58
N THR A 28 27.41 5.15 -22.19
CA THR A 28 28.19 4.69 -21.02
C THR A 28 28.56 5.76 -20.00
N ALA A 29 28.20 7.00 -20.23
CA ALA A 29 28.39 8.07 -19.25
C ALA A 29 27.26 8.00 -18.22
N ASN A 30 27.53 7.53 -16.99
CA ASN A 30 26.67 7.44 -15.81
C ASN A 30 26.06 6.04 -15.52
N GLU A 31 26.77 4.98 -15.89
CA GLU A 31 26.44 3.64 -15.38
C GLU A 31 26.70 3.56 -13.88
N GLN A 32 25.72 3.04 -13.13
CA GLN A 32 25.79 2.87 -11.70
C GLN A 32 25.50 1.40 -11.32
N PRO A 33 26.34 0.76 -10.51
CA PRO A 33 26.00 -0.55 -9.95
C PRO A 33 24.82 -0.40 -9.00
N VAL A 34 23.85 -1.30 -9.11
CA VAL A 34 22.66 -1.33 -8.25
C VAL A 34 22.32 -2.76 -7.86
N THR A 35 21.76 -2.89 -6.66
CA THR A 35 21.13 -4.12 -6.18
C THR A 35 19.63 -3.86 -6.05
N LEU A 36 18.82 -4.75 -6.65
CA LEU A 36 17.37 -4.66 -6.59
C LEU A 36 16.87 -5.05 -5.19
N PRO A 37 15.69 -4.56 -4.79
CA PRO A 37 14.83 -3.60 -5.49
C PRO A 37 15.47 -2.21 -5.58
N HIS A 38 15.16 -1.47 -6.65
CA HIS A 38 15.73 -0.15 -6.93
C HIS A 38 14.66 0.80 -7.49
N ASP A 39 14.40 1.88 -6.78
CA ASP A 39 13.59 3.00 -7.28
C ASP A 39 14.50 3.99 -7.99
N ALA A 40 14.30 4.13 -9.28
CA ALA A 40 15.13 4.99 -10.11
C ALA A 40 14.82 6.48 -9.98
N SER A 41 13.68 6.85 -9.41
CA SER A 41 13.16 8.22 -9.36
C SER A 41 13.37 8.91 -8.01
N VAL A 42 13.30 8.18 -6.89
CA VAL A 42 13.31 8.75 -5.52
C VAL A 42 14.58 9.55 -5.22
N GLY A 43 15.70 9.14 -5.77
CA GLY A 43 17.02 9.80 -5.64
C GLY A 43 17.28 10.91 -6.65
N MET A 44 16.34 11.26 -7.51
CA MET A 44 16.52 12.33 -8.48
C MET A 44 16.15 13.70 -7.90
N THR A 45 16.84 14.74 -8.35
CA THR A 45 16.46 16.11 -8.00
C THR A 45 15.09 16.43 -8.58
N ARG A 46 14.18 16.85 -7.73
CA ARG A 46 12.84 17.32 -8.12
C ARG A 46 12.92 18.70 -8.77
N ASN A 47 11.97 18.99 -9.65
CA ASN A 47 11.95 20.25 -10.39
C ASN A 47 10.50 20.74 -10.50
N PRO A 48 10.22 22.05 -10.24
CA PRO A 48 8.88 22.62 -10.41
C PRO A 48 8.32 22.50 -11.84
N ASP A 49 9.19 22.36 -12.85
CA ASP A 49 8.80 22.26 -14.26
C ASP A 49 8.58 20.80 -14.74
N GLU A 50 8.58 19.80 -13.82
CA GLU A 50 8.31 18.42 -14.20
C GLU A 50 6.89 18.27 -14.78
N PRO A 51 6.72 17.54 -15.91
CA PRO A 51 5.44 17.52 -16.64
C PRO A 51 4.26 16.99 -15.82
N ASN A 52 4.48 16.08 -14.87
CA ASN A 52 3.43 15.53 -14.00
C ASN A 52 3.15 16.43 -12.77
N GLY A 53 4.01 17.40 -12.50
CA GLY A 53 3.82 18.41 -11.47
C GLY A 53 3.50 17.83 -10.09
N SER A 54 2.46 18.36 -9.45
CA SER A 54 1.98 17.91 -8.15
C SER A 54 1.45 16.47 -8.18
N GLY A 55 1.01 15.96 -9.33
CA GLY A 55 0.49 14.59 -9.45
C GLY A 55 1.47 13.55 -8.91
N ASN A 56 2.73 13.60 -9.30
CA ASN A 56 3.76 12.71 -8.77
C ASN A 56 4.69 13.37 -7.72
N GLY A 57 4.33 14.51 -7.16
CA GLY A 57 5.14 15.25 -6.19
C GLY A 57 6.38 15.89 -6.78
N PHE A 58 6.35 16.27 -8.05
CA PHE A 58 7.45 16.87 -8.81
C PHE A 58 8.69 15.98 -8.94
N PHE A 59 8.55 14.68 -8.76
CA PHE A 59 9.62 13.72 -9.02
C PHE A 59 9.77 13.51 -10.52
N ARG A 60 11.02 13.30 -10.93
CA ARG A 60 11.36 13.11 -12.33
C ARG A 60 11.03 11.68 -12.79
N GLU A 61 10.36 11.57 -13.92
CA GLU A 61 10.08 10.32 -14.61
C GLU A 61 10.87 10.29 -15.93
N GLU A 62 11.57 9.17 -16.19
CA GLU A 62 12.40 8.99 -17.39
C GLU A 62 12.34 7.55 -17.89
N CYS A 63 12.97 7.28 -19.02
CA CYS A 63 13.30 5.92 -19.44
C CYS A 63 14.55 5.44 -18.72
N TYR A 64 14.57 4.16 -18.36
CA TYR A 64 15.67 3.53 -17.62
C TYR A 64 16.17 2.28 -18.32
N ASN A 65 17.43 1.95 -18.08
CA ASN A 65 18.05 0.73 -18.56
C ASN A 65 18.73 0.01 -17.41
N TYR A 66 18.53 -1.31 -17.37
CA TYR A 66 19.21 -2.22 -16.46
C TYR A 66 19.88 -3.30 -17.26
N THR A 67 21.15 -3.57 -16.97
CA THR A 67 21.93 -4.64 -17.59
C THR A 67 22.58 -5.50 -16.53
N LYS A 68 22.76 -6.80 -16.83
CA LYS A 68 23.47 -7.72 -15.96
C LYS A 68 24.06 -8.84 -16.79
N THR A 69 25.31 -9.21 -16.50
CA THR A 69 25.96 -10.41 -17.03
C THR A 69 25.85 -11.53 -15.98
N PHE A 70 25.48 -12.74 -16.42
CA PHE A 70 25.33 -13.91 -15.56
C PHE A 70 25.70 -15.18 -16.26
N SER A 71 26.00 -16.24 -15.49
CA SER A 71 26.29 -17.56 -16.03
C SER A 71 25.34 -18.60 -15.43
N LEU A 72 24.99 -19.60 -16.22
CA LEU A 72 24.17 -20.73 -15.77
C LEU A 72 25.07 -21.95 -15.57
N ASN A 73 24.63 -22.86 -14.69
CA ASN A 73 25.33 -24.11 -14.50
C ASN A 73 25.13 -25.00 -15.76
N PRO A 74 26.20 -25.54 -16.36
CA PRO A 74 26.08 -26.47 -17.49
C PRO A 74 25.19 -27.69 -17.20
N GLU A 75 25.06 -28.09 -15.95
CA GLU A 75 24.14 -29.18 -15.52
C GLU A 75 22.65 -28.83 -15.71
N ASP A 76 22.30 -27.56 -15.90
CA ASP A 76 20.94 -27.11 -16.14
C ASP A 76 20.59 -26.99 -17.65
N ALA A 77 21.46 -27.45 -18.54
CA ALA A 77 21.32 -27.27 -20.00
C ALA A 77 20.07 -27.94 -20.63
N ASP A 78 19.48 -28.91 -19.94
CA ASP A 78 18.27 -29.59 -20.36
C ASP A 78 17.01 -29.10 -19.62
N LYS A 79 17.15 -28.09 -18.80
CA LYS A 79 16.06 -27.54 -18.00
C LYS A 79 15.39 -26.33 -18.64
N ASN A 80 14.22 -25.98 -18.15
CA ASN A 80 13.52 -24.74 -18.46
C ASN A 80 14.02 -23.62 -17.58
N ILE A 81 14.23 -22.46 -18.15
CA ILE A 81 14.77 -21.27 -17.48
C ILE A 81 13.76 -20.13 -17.62
N TRP A 82 13.31 -19.56 -16.53
CA TRP A 82 12.49 -18.34 -16.52
C TRP A 82 13.10 -17.25 -15.64
N LEU A 83 12.71 -16.03 -15.94
CA LEU A 83 12.92 -14.87 -15.10
C LEU A 83 11.55 -14.37 -14.65
N GLU A 84 11.34 -14.30 -13.35
CA GLU A 84 10.21 -13.63 -12.74
C GLU A 84 10.61 -12.20 -12.39
N PHE A 85 9.81 -11.24 -12.82
CA PHE A 85 9.87 -9.86 -12.38
C PHE A 85 8.62 -9.58 -11.53
N GLU A 86 8.79 -9.24 -10.26
CA GLU A 86 7.65 -8.97 -9.37
C GLU A 86 7.05 -7.57 -9.57
N GLY A 87 7.79 -6.64 -10.19
CA GLY A 87 7.31 -5.31 -10.57
C GLY A 87 8.37 -4.48 -11.26
N VAL A 88 8.00 -3.91 -12.42
CA VAL A 88 8.86 -3.00 -13.20
C VAL A 88 8.01 -1.84 -13.72
N TYR A 89 8.24 -0.64 -13.24
CA TYR A 89 7.43 0.52 -13.65
C TYR A 89 8.17 1.36 -14.69
N GLN A 90 7.58 1.52 -15.93
CA GLN A 90 6.58 0.69 -16.61
C GLN A 90 7.06 0.40 -18.04
N ASN A 91 6.26 -0.36 -18.82
CA ASN A 91 6.61 -0.74 -20.21
C ASN A 91 7.98 -1.40 -20.29
N ALA A 92 8.17 -2.50 -19.55
CA ALA A 92 9.40 -3.27 -19.53
C ALA A 92 9.60 -4.06 -20.82
N PHE A 93 10.77 -3.92 -21.44
CA PHE A 93 11.22 -4.72 -22.59
C PHE A 93 12.46 -5.50 -22.17
N VAL A 94 12.41 -6.82 -22.27
CA VAL A 94 13.50 -7.72 -21.83
C VAL A 94 14.19 -8.30 -23.04
N TYR A 95 15.51 -8.18 -23.05
CA TYR A 95 16.41 -8.76 -24.06
C TYR A 95 17.41 -9.68 -23.36
N ILE A 96 17.66 -10.83 -23.95
CA ILE A 96 18.68 -11.81 -23.49
C ILE A 96 19.62 -12.09 -24.66
N ASN A 97 20.91 -11.94 -24.43
CA ASN A 97 21.95 -12.14 -25.47
C ASN A 97 21.63 -11.35 -26.74
N GLY A 98 21.15 -10.12 -26.61
CA GLY A 98 20.77 -9.24 -27.71
C GLY A 98 19.43 -9.57 -28.39
N SER A 99 18.78 -10.68 -28.04
CA SER A 99 17.50 -11.11 -28.61
C SER A 99 16.33 -10.62 -27.74
N TYR A 100 15.28 -10.12 -28.39
CA TYR A 100 14.04 -9.75 -27.70
C TYR A 100 13.37 -11.00 -27.09
N ALA A 101 13.25 -11.04 -25.77
CA ALA A 101 12.69 -12.18 -25.04
C ALA A 101 11.23 -11.95 -24.64
N GLY A 102 10.82 -10.70 -24.36
CA GLY A 102 9.44 -10.38 -24.02
C GLY A 102 9.25 -8.96 -23.52
N LYS A 103 8.00 -8.62 -23.18
CA LYS A 103 7.62 -7.33 -22.61
C LYS A 103 6.50 -7.49 -21.58
N CYS A 104 6.38 -6.51 -20.70
CA CYS A 104 5.19 -6.29 -19.88
C CYS A 104 4.91 -4.79 -19.82
N PRO A 105 3.73 -4.32 -20.26
CA PRO A 105 3.38 -2.91 -20.16
C PRO A 105 2.89 -2.50 -18.79
N TYR A 106 2.29 -3.43 -18.00
CA TYR A 106 1.72 -3.13 -16.71
C TYR A 106 2.80 -2.97 -15.64
N GLY A 107 2.87 -1.77 -15.06
CA GLY A 107 3.95 -1.40 -14.14
C GLY A 107 3.88 -2.07 -12.77
N TYR A 108 2.73 -2.59 -12.37
CA TYR A 108 2.48 -3.08 -11.01
C TYR A 108 2.32 -4.59 -10.88
N GLY A 109 2.08 -5.28 -12.00
CA GLY A 109 1.91 -6.73 -12.03
C GLY A 109 3.23 -7.48 -12.07
N ASN A 110 3.24 -8.69 -11.50
CA ASN A 110 4.31 -9.65 -11.73
C ASN A 110 4.20 -10.29 -13.12
N PHE A 111 5.32 -10.62 -13.73
CA PHE A 111 5.36 -11.28 -15.04
C PHE A 111 6.56 -12.21 -15.17
N TYR A 112 6.44 -13.15 -16.12
CA TYR A 112 7.43 -14.19 -16.36
C TYR A 112 7.96 -14.11 -17.79
N ILE A 113 9.29 -14.26 -17.93
CA ILE A 113 9.98 -14.34 -19.23
C ILE A 113 10.56 -15.74 -19.38
N ASP A 114 10.09 -16.51 -20.35
CA ASP A 114 10.71 -17.76 -20.74
C ASP A 114 12.07 -17.45 -21.42
N ALA A 115 13.14 -17.70 -20.70
CA ALA A 115 14.50 -17.47 -21.12
C ALA A 115 15.14 -18.70 -21.79
N THR A 116 14.52 -19.87 -21.74
CA THR A 116 15.08 -21.18 -22.09
C THR A 116 15.83 -21.21 -23.43
N ARG A 117 15.25 -20.63 -24.47
CA ARG A 117 15.84 -20.64 -25.83
C ARG A 117 16.85 -19.52 -26.09
N TYR A 118 16.99 -18.59 -25.16
CA TYR A 118 17.84 -17.41 -25.32
C TYR A 118 19.17 -17.52 -24.59
N VAL A 119 19.26 -18.41 -23.60
CA VAL A 119 20.43 -18.52 -22.73
C VAL A 119 21.47 -19.52 -23.24
N SER A 120 22.73 -19.26 -22.89
CA SER A 120 23.88 -20.16 -23.08
C SER A 120 24.24 -20.81 -21.73
N PHE A 121 24.64 -22.08 -21.76
CA PHE A 121 25.16 -22.80 -20.60
C PHE A 121 26.69 -22.95 -20.65
N THR A 122 27.32 -22.43 -21.70
CA THR A 122 28.77 -22.53 -21.91
C THR A 122 29.47 -21.17 -21.91
N GLU A 123 28.74 -20.11 -22.23
CA GLU A 123 29.21 -18.74 -22.25
C GLU A 123 28.40 -17.88 -21.30
N PRO A 124 28.95 -16.76 -20.80
CA PRO A 124 28.17 -15.80 -20.04
C PRO A 124 26.98 -15.27 -20.83
N ASN A 125 25.89 -14.97 -20.14
CA ASN A 125 24.68 -14.41 -20.71
C ASN A 125 24.55 -12.94 -20.31
N ASP A 126 24.03 -12.12 -21.20
CA ASP A 126 23.70 -10.74 -20.94
C ASP A 126 22.18 -10.56 -20.95
N ILE A 127 21.66 -9.96 -19.92
CA ILE A 127 20.28 -9.49 -19.87
C ILE A 127 20.23 -7.97 -19.90
N LYS A 128 19.30 -7.42 -20.68
CA LYS A 128 18.98 -6.00 -20.70
C LYS A 128 17.48 -5.81 -20.51
N VAL A 129 17.12 -4.96 -19.55
CA VAL A 129 15.74 -4.51 -19.32
C VAL A 129 15.64 -3.02 -19.64
N ILE A 130 14.81 -2.67 -20.61
CA ILE A 130 14.52 -1.29 -20.98
C ILE A 130 13.15 -0.95 -20.41
N VAL A 131 13.10 0.05 -19.53
CA VAL A 131 11.89 0.57 -18.92
C VAL A 131 11.50 1.85 -19.63
N LYS A 132 10.37 1.85 -20.33
CA LYS A 132 9.93 3.00 -21.15
C LYS A 132 8.78 3.72 -20.50
N ASN A 133 9.11 4.59 -19.57
CA ASN A 133 8.13 5.49 -18.96
C ASN A 133 7.74 6.62 -19.92
N GLY A 134 6.46 6.68 -20.29
CA GLY A 134 5.85 7.90 -20.84
C GLY A 134 5.49 8.86 -19.71
N VAL A 135 5.44 10.15 -19.95
CA VAL A 135 5.14 11.16 -18.90
C VAL A 135 4.03 12.09 -19.37
N PRO A 136 2.95 12.27 -18.58
CA PRO A 136 2.64 11.69 -17.27
C PRO A 136 2.13 10.24 -17.38
N SER A 137 2.49 9.38 -16.41
CA SER A 137 2.13 7.97 -16.40
C SER A 137 1.22 7.55 -15.23
N GLY A 138 1.11 8.37 -14.20
CA GLY A 138 0.27 8.15 -13.02
C GLY A 138 -0.16 9.45 -12.36
N ARG A 139 -1.11 9.37 -11.42
CA ARG A 139 -1.66 10.51 -10.66
C ARG A 139 -0.99 10.69 -9.29
N TRP A 140 -0.17 9.75 -8.88
CA TRP A 140 0.62 9.71 -7.64
C TRP A 140 2.07 9.42 -7.97
N TYR A 141 2.95 9.35 -6.96
CA TYR A 141 4.33 8.94 -7.15
C TYR A 141 4.42 7.47 -7.55
N THR A 142 4.73 7.22 -8.78
CA THR A 142 4.81 5.86 -9.33
C THR A 142 6.16 5.19 -9.09
N GLY A 143 7.19 5.98 -8.74
CA GLY A 143 8.57 5.52 -8.79
C GLY A 143 9.02 5.22 -10.22
N GLY A 144 10.00 4.35 -10.35
CA GLY A 144 10.48 3.93 -11.66
C GLY A 144 11.52 2.82 -11.60
N GLY A 145 11.64 2.06 -12.69
CA GLY A 145 12.63 1.00 -12.79
C GLY A 145 12.18 -0.34 -12.24
N ILE A 146 13.13 -1.18 -11.82
CA ILE A 146 12.87 -2.52 -11.25
C ILE A 146 12.77 -2.37 -9.73
N TYR A 147 11.58 -2.08 -9.24
CA TYR A 147 11.35 -1.66 -7.86
C TYR A 147 10.91 -2.81 -6.92
N ARG A 148 10.73 -4.02 -7.46
CA ARG A 148 10.49 -5.28 -6.73
C ARG A 148 11.53 -6.32 -7.11
N ASP A 149 11.47 -7.48 -6.47
CA ASP A 149 12.44 -8.57 -6.69
C ASP A 149 12.43 -9.09 -8.12
N VAL A 150 13.61 -9.56 -8.58
CA VAL A 150 13.76 -10.41 -9.76
C VAL A 150 14.27 -11.77 -9.31
N ASN A 151 13.68 -12.84 -9.84
CA ASN A 151 14.06 -14.21 -9.52
C ASN A 151 14.42 -14.99 -10.79
N LEU A 152 15.50 -15.75 -10.73
CA LEU A 152 15.85 -16.76 -11.71
C LEU A 152 15.19 -18.08 -11.29
N MET A 153 14.41 -18.67 -12.19
CA MET A 153 13.66 -19.89 -11.95
C MET A 153 14.16 -20.98 -12.89
N ILE A 154 14.53 -22.12 -12.33
CA ILE A 154 15.10 -23.24 -13.05
C ILE A 154 14.29 -24.50 -12.72
N ALA A 155 13.66 -25.08 -13.71
CA ALA A 155 12.81 -26.24 -13.53
C ALA A 155 13.13 -27.36 -14.51
N ASP A 156 12.84 -28.58 -14.11
CA ASP A 156 12.88 -29.74 -15.00
C ASP A 156 11.91 -29.56 -16.17
N ARG A 157 12.06 -30.32 -17.22
CA ARG A 157 11.09 -30.35 -18.34
C ARG A 157 9.70 -30.81 -17.88
N LEU A 158 9.63 -31.53 -16.81
CA LEU A 158 8.41 -31.91 -16.10
C LEU A 158 8.37 -31.13 -14.78
N HIS A 159 7.48 -30.13 -14.68
CA HIS A 159 7.50 -29.19 -13.56
C HIS A 159 6.10 -28.67 -13.22
N LEU A 160 5.99 -28.14 -12.03
CA LEU A 160 4.88 -27.27 -11.59
C LEU A 160 5.09 -25.88 -12.21
N ILE A 161 4.07 -25.31 -12.85
CA ILE A 161 4.20 -23.96 -13.40
C ILE A 161 4.33 -22.93 -12.25
N PRO A 162 4.95 -21.77 -12.50
CA PRO A 162 4.99 -20.69 -11.51
C PRO A 162 3.58 -20.30 -11.03
N ASP A 163 3.40 -20.16 -9.69
CA ASP A 163 2.11 -19.94 -9.05
C ASP A 163 1.02 -20.95 -9.45
N GLY A 164 1.44 -22.16 -9.75
CA GLY A 164 0.57 -23.22 -10.27
C GLY A 164 -0.05 -24.12 -9.21
N VAL A 165 0.38 -24.02 -7.95
CA VAL A 165 -0.17 -24.76 -6.82
C VAL A 165 -1.12 -23.85 -6.06
N GLN A 166 -2.40 -24.18 -6.05
CA GLN A 166 -3.47 -23.38 -5.50
C GLN A 166 -4.25 -24.17 -4.44
N LEU A 167 -4.24 -23.68 -3.19
CA LEU A 167 -4.94 -24.27 -2.06
C LEU A 167 -6.17 -23.43 -1.68
N ALA A 168 -7.30 -24.08 -1.47
CA ALA A 168 -8.51 -23.42 -0.98
C ALA A 168 -9.23 -24.26 0.06
N THR A 169 -9.62 -23.67 1.17
CA THR A 169 -10.51 -24.30 2.15
C THR A 169 -11.90 -24.39 1.55
N GLN A 170 -12.40 -25.60 1.33
CA GLN A 170 -13.76 -25.84 0.84
C GLN A 170 -14.77 -25.80 1.96
N GLU A 171 -14.43 -26.41 3.08
CA GLU A 171 -15.33 -26.60 4.21
C GLU A 171 -14.54 -26.79 5.49
N VAL A 172 -15.13 -26.34 6.60
CA VAL A 172 -14.66 -26.64 7.97
C VAL A 172 -15.90 -27.06 8.76
N GLU A 173 -16.01 -28.34 9.09
CA GLU A 173 -17.16 -28.92 9.82
C GLU A 173 -16.68 -30.01 10.76
N ASP A 174 -17.32 -30.15 11.92
CA ASP A 174 -17.08 -31.21 12.93
C ASP A 174 -15.61 -31.43 13.29
N GLY A 175 -14.80 -30.36 13.30
CA GLY A 175 -13.39 -30.43 13.64
C GLY A 175 -12.47 -30.88 12.49
N GLN A 176 -12.97 -30.96 11.26
CA GLN A 176 -12.20 -31.30 10.09
C GLN A 176 -12.25 -30.15 9.07
N ALA A 177 -11.13 -29.83 8.43
CA ALA A 177 -11.08 -28.97 7.26
C ALA A 177 -10.85 -29.79 5.99
N ILE A 178 -11.58 -29.44 4.93
CA ILE A 178 -11.40 -30.00 3.59
C ILE A 178 -10.68 -28.96 2.74
N ILE A 179 -9.47 -29.28 2.30
CA ILE A 179 -8.64 -28.42 1.47
C ILE A 179 -8.61 -28.96 0.05
N ARG A 180 -9.04 -28.17 -0.91
CA ARG A 180 -8.86 -28.41 -2.34
C ARG A 180 -7.50 -27.92 -2.75
N VAL A 181 -6.70 -28.75 -3.41
CA VAL A 181 -5.42 -28.41 -4.02
C VAL A 181 -5.55 -28.57 -5.53
N ARG A 182 -5.25 -27.53 -6.28
CA ARG A 182 -5.11 -27.55 -7.73
C ARG A 182 -3.63 -27.35 -8.07
N SER A 183 -3.04 -28.30 -8.77
CA SER A 183 -1.64 -28.24 -9.19
C SER A 183 -1.55 -28.31 -10.71
N THR A 184 -1.00 -27.28 -11.34
CA THR A 184 -0.82 -27.26 -12.78
C THR A 184 0.59 -27.72 -13.12
N ILE A 185 0.67 -28.84 -13.83
CA ILE A 185 1.91 -29.48 -14.28
C ILE A 185 2.07 -29.20 -15.76
N GLU A 186 3.29 -28.84 -16.18
CA GLU A 186 3.70 -28.69 -17.57
C GLU A 186 4.82 -29.68 -17.88
N TYR A 187 4.70 -30.40 -18.99
CA TYR A 187 5.74 -31.29 -19.48
C TYR A 187 6.16 -30.86 -20.88
N THR A 188 7.37 -30.30 -20.98
CA THR A 188 8.00 -29.84 -22.24
C THR A 188 8.95 -30.85 -22.85
N GLY A 189 9.09 -32.05 -22.24
CA GLY A 189 9.92 -33.16 -22.71
C GLY A 189 9.22 -34.02 -23.76
N ILE A 190 9.84 -35.18 -24.07
CA ILE A 190 9.38 -36.14 -25.07
C ILE A 190 8.95 -37.44 -24.39
N GLY A 191 7.90 -38.09 -24.91
CA GLY A 191 7.41 -39.36 -24.45
C GLY A 191 6.39 -39.26 -23.32
N VAL A 192 6.08 -40.41 -22.71
CA VAL A 192 5.11 -40.53 -21.62
C VAL A 192 5.86 -40.72 -20.31
N ARG A 193 5.35 -40.07 -19.23
CA ARG A 193 5.90 -40.19 -17.88
C ARG A 193 4.80 -40.64 -16.91
N ASP A 194 5.13 -41.65 -16.10
CA ASP A 194 4.31 -42.08 -14.96
C ASP A 194 4.91 -41.48 -13.70
N ILE A 195 4.13 -40.65 -13.04
CA ILE A 195 4.56 -39.84 -11.90
C ILE A 195 3.59 -39.95 -10.73
N MET A 196 4.03 -39.52 -9.58
CA MET A 196 3.22 -39.28 -8.39
C MET A 196 3.21 -37.79 -8.06
N LEU A 197 2.05 -37.17 -8.05
CA LEU A 197 1.87 -35.83 -7.51
C LEU A 197 1.57 -35.95 -6.01
N VAL A 198 2.44 -35.40 -5.18
CA VAL A 198 2.31 -35.46 -3.73
C VAL A 198 2.12 -34.07 -3.18
N THR A 199 1.15 -33.89 -2.28
CA THR A 199 0.99 -32.64 -1.51
C THR A 199 0.97 -32.98 -0.03
N GLU A 200 1.83 -32.31 0.72
CA GLU A 200 1.95 -32.39 2.17
C GLU A 200 1.60 -31.03 2.77
N LEU A 201 0.83 -31.04 3.87
CA LEU A 201 0.58 -29.84 4.67
C LEU A 201 1.23 -30.05 6.03
N MET A 202 2.05 -29.09 6.45
CA MET A 202 2.85 -29.12 7.67
C MET A 202 2.40 -28.02 8.64
N ASP A 203 2.42 -28.34 9.93
CA ASP A 203 2.20 -27.37 11.00
C ASP A 203 3.44 -26.45 11.21
N ALA A 204 3.34 -25.54 12.18
CA ALA A 204 4.41 -24.60 12.51
C ALA A 204 5.70 -25.27 13.05
N ASP A 205 5.58 -26.52 13.54
CA ASP A 205 6.71 -27.32 14.03
C ASP A 205 7.34 -28.17 12.92
N GLY A 206 6.78 -28.13 11.70
CA GLY A 206 7.24 -28.89 10.53
C GLY A 206 6.74 -30.32 10.46
N ASN A 207 5.74 -30.70 11.28
CA ASN A 207 5.13 -32.02 11.22
C ASN A 207 4.10 -32.08 10.09
N VAL A 208 4.11 -33.11 9.27
CA VAL A 208 3.08 -33.36 8.28
C VAL A 208 1.76 -33.71 9.00
N VAL A 209 0.78 -32.83 8.88
CA VAL A 209 -0.55 -33.00 9.50
C VAL A 209 -1.56 -33.61 8.54
N ALA A 210 -1.33 -33.49 7.24
CA ALA A 210 -2.16 -34.09 6.21
C ALA A 210 -1.37 -34.23 4.89
N SER A 211 -1.70 -35.23 4.08
CA SER A 211 -1.08 -35.45 2.78
C SER A 211 -2.00 -36.20 1.83
N ASP A 212 -1.74 -36.05 0.53
CA ASP A 212 -2.36 -36.86 -0.53
C ASP A 212 -1.35 -37.17 -1.63
N GLU A 213 -1.45 -38.37 -2.18
CA GLU A 213 -0.62 -38.85 -3.29
C GLU A 213 -1.52 -39.26 -4.47
N MET A 214 -1.29 -38.72 -5.64
CA MET A 214 -2.06 -38.97 -6.85
C MET A 214 -1.17 -39.52 -7.96
N PRO A 215 -1.38 -40.75 -8.46
CA PRO A 215 -0.69 -41.27 -9.63
C PRO A 215 -1.21 -40.58 -10.91
N ILE A 216 -0.29 -40.15 -11.75
CA ILE A 216 -0.57 -39.39 -12.98
C ILE A 216 0.28 -39.98 -14.12
N THR A 217 -0.33 -40.13 -15.30
CA THR A 217 0.40 -40.31 -16.54
C THR A 217 0.33 -39.01 -17.32
N THR A 218 1.49 -38.44 -17.66
CA THR A 218 1.58 -37.21 -18.47
C THR A 218 2.21 -37.48 -19.83
N GLU A 219 1.78 -36.75 -20.85
CA GLU A 219 2.26 -36.86 -22.22
C GLU A 219 3.10 -35.64 -22.60
N GLU A 220 3.91 -35.79 -23.65
CA GLU A 220 4.75 -34.71 -24.20
C GLU A 220 3.95 -33.47 -24.57
N HIS A 221 4.52 -32.30 -24.31
CA HIS A 221 3.96 -30.97 -24.64
C HIS A 221 2.56 -30.73 -24.07
N THR A 222 2.32 -31.22 -22.87
CA THR A 222 1.02 -31.02 -22.18
C THR A 222 1.18 -30.05 -21.02
N LYS A 223 0.11 -29.33 -20.76
CA LYS A 223 -0.10 -28.49 -19.57
C LYS A 223 -1.46 -28.80 -18.99
N GLN A 224 -1.52 -29.39 -17.82
CA GLN A 224 -2.76 -29.90 -17.21
C GLN A 224 -2.82 -29.55 -15.73
N THR A 225 -4.04 -29.27 -15.27
CA THR A 225 -4.32 -29.02 -13.84
C THR A 225 -4.96 -30.25 -13.21
N TYR A 226 -4.34 -30.74 -12.15
CA TYR A 226 -4.81 -31.86 -11.35
C TYR A 226 -5.39 -31.38 -10.05
N GLN A 227 -6.37 -32.09 -9.51
CA GLN A 227 -7.03 -31.70 -8.28
C GLN A 227 -6.95 -32.80 -7.23
N GLN A 228 -6.41 -32.46 -6.06
CA GLN A 228 -6.36 -33.29 -4.87
C GLN A 228 -7.29 -32.73 -3.80
N LYS A 229 -7.62 -33.57 -2.80
CA LYS A 229 -8.29 -33.17 -1.55
C LYS A 229 -7.49 -33.64 -0.36
N ILE A 230 -7.23 -32.73 0.56
CA ILE A 230 -6.54 -33.00 1.81
C ILE A 230 -7.49 -32.75 2.97
N TYR A 231 -7.46 -33.62 3.96
CA TYR A 231 -8.30 -33.54 5.15
C TYR A 231 -7.44 -33.24 6.37
N VAL A 232 -7.70 -32.11 7.03
CA VAL A 232 -6.95 -31.68 8.21
C VAL A 232 -7.84 -31.82 9.44
N GLU A 233 -7.44 -32.68 10.36
CA GLU A 233 -8.15 -32.89 11.62
C GLU A 233 -7.78 -31.79 12.63
N ASN A 234 -8.80 -31.23 13.30
CA ASN A 234 -8.67 -30.17 14.29
C ASN A 234 -7.79 -29.00 13.82
N PRO A 235 -8.13 -28.36 12.68
CA PRO A 235 -7.28 -27.34 12.07
C PRO A 235 -7.17 -26.10 12.96
N SER A 236 -5.97 -25.50 12.99
CA SER A 236 -5.77 -24.13 13.45
C SER A 236 -6.23 -23.18 12.34
N LEU A 237 -7.26 -22.37 12.62
CA LEU A 237 -7.82 -21.47 11.62
C LEU A 237 -7.07 -20.14 11.60
N TRP A 238 -6.97 -19.55 10.42
CA TRP A 238 -6.42 -18.22 10.21
C TRP A 238 -7.53 -17.16 10.35
N ASP A 239 -7.31 -16.15 11.18
CA ASP A 239 -8.09 -14.91 11.24
C ASP A 239 -7.21 -13.73 11.68
N GLU A 240 -7.78 -12.53 11.82
CA GLU A 240 -7.03 -11.32 12.20
C GLU A 240 -6.38 -11.40 13.58
N ASP A 241 -6.93 -12.19 14.51
CA ASP A 241 -6.43 -12.35 15.89
C ASP A 241 -5.49 -13.53 16.00
N HIS A 242 -5.67 -14.54 15.16
CA HIS A 242 -4.94 -15.80 15.16
C HIS A 242 -4.46 -16.13 13.74
N PRO A 243 -3.44 -15.44 13.23
CA PRO A 243 -2.98 -15.58 11.84
C PRO A 243 -2.10 -16.84 11.66
N TYR A 244 -2.69 -18.03 11.92
CA TYR A 244 -1.95 -19.28 11.83
C TYR A 244 -1.72 -19.73 10.39
N LEU A 245 -0.47 -19.98 10.03
CA LEU A 245 -0.05 -20.41 8.70
C LEU A 245 0.51 -21.83 8.75
N TYR A 246 0.00 -22.67 7.86
CA TYR A 246 0.61 -23.95 7.50
C TYR A 246 1.64 -23.73 6.39
N THR A 247 2.64 -24.62 6.33
CA THR A 247 3.51 -24.77 5.18
C THR A 247 2.98 -25.90 4.30
N TYR A 248 2.75 -25.63 3.02
CA TYR A 248 2.49 -26.71 2.07
C TYR A 248 3.76 -27.01 1.27
N ARG A 249 3.90 -28.30 0.90
CA ARG A 249 4.87 -28.78 -0.06
C ARG A 249 4.17 -29.63 -1.09
N THR A 250 4.16 -29.19 -2.35
CA THR A 250 3.67 -29.99 -3.47
C THR A 250 4.85 -30.36 -4.35
N TYR A 251 5.00 -31.66 -4.66
CA TYR A 251 6.12 -32.13 -5.47
C TYR A 251 5.72 -33.23 -6.43
N ILE A 252 6.47 -33.32 -7.52
CA ILE A 252 6.37 -34.36 -8.54
C ILE A 252 7.44 -35.39 -8.24
N ARG A 253 7.06 -36.65 -8.07
CA ARG A 253 7.96 -37.77 -7.82
C ARG A 253 7.92 -38.78 -8.98
N GLU A 254 9.08 -39.15 -9.51
CA GLU A 254 9.26 -40.23 -10.49
C GLU A 254 10.09 -41.34 -9.83
N GLY A 255 9.47 -42.49 -9.55
CA GLY A 255 10.05 -43.51 -8.68
C GLY A 255 10.32 -42.98 -7.27
N GLU A 256 11.57 -42.98 -6.85
CA GLU A 256 12.01 -42.47 -5.53
C GLU A 256 12.52 -41.02 -5.58
N ASN A 257 12.63 -40.41 -6.78
CA ASN A 257 13.24 -39.11 -6.96
C ASN A 257 12.18 -38.00 -7.08
N ALA A 258 12.32 -36.94 -6.28
CA ALA A 258 11.58 -35.68 -6.51
C ALA A 258 12.17 -34.99 -7.73
N VAL A 259 11.34 -34.75 -8.75
CA VAL A 259 11.73 -34.09 -10.01
C VAL A 259 11.57 -32.58 -9.89
N ASP A 260 10.48 -32.16 -9.28
CA ASP A 260 10.16 -30.75 -9.07
C ASP A 260 9.32 -30.56 -7.80
N GLU A 261 9.42 -29.38 -7.18
CA GLU A 261 8.64 -29.05 -5.97
C GLU A 261 8.31 -27.57 -5.90
N GLU A 262 7.22 -27.26 -5.19
CA GLU A 262 6.82 -25.94 -4.75
C GLU A 262 6.52 -25.98 -3.26
N ILE A 263 7.04 -25.01 -2.51
CA ILE A 263 6.83 -24.83 -1.08
C ILE A 263 6.29 -23.42 -0.86
N GLY A 264 5.24 -23.30 -0.07
CA GLY A 264 4.64 -22.02 0.29
C GLY A 264 3.85 -22.08 1.60
N THR A 265 3.18 -21.00 1.92
CA THR A 265 2.33 -20.91 3.12
C THR A 265 0.85 -20.90 2.75
N PHE A 266 0.00 -21.36 3.65
CA PHE A 266 -1.44 -21.40 3.50
C PHE A 266 -2.14 -21.26 4.86
N GLY A 267 -3.18 -20.40 4.91
CA GLY A 267 -4.04 -20.25 6.09
C GLY A 267 -5.40 -20.88 5.86
N ILE A 268 -5.80 -21.80 6.74
CA ILE A 268 -7.12 -22.45 6.68
C ILE A 268 -8.17 -21.48 7.21
N ARG A 269 -9.09 -21.05 6.36
CA ARG A 269 -10.20 -20.17 6.73
C ARG A 269 -11.42 -20.34 5.83
N THR A 270 -12.59 -19.98 6.32
CA THR A 270 -13.81 -19.87 5.53
C THR A 270 -14.24 -18.42 5.42
N LEU A 271 -14.71 -18.01 4.25
CA LEU A 271 -15.30 -16.71 4.00
C LEU A 271 -16.79 -16.87 3.71
N GLN A 272 -17.59 -16.02 4.30
CA GLN A 272 -19.04 -15.99 4.08
C GLN A 272 -19.50 -14.55 3.93
N LEU A 273 -20.44 -14.32 3.02
CA LEU A 273 -20.98 -12.99 2.77
C LEU A 273 -22.48 -13.09 2.48
N ASP A 274 -23.28 -12.43 3.27
CA ASP A 274 -24.70 -12.29 3.03
C ASP A 274 -25.27 -11.02 3.66
N ARG A 275 -26.42 -10.57 3.15
CA ARG A 275 -27.03 -9.33 3.60
C ARG A 275 -27.43 -9.30 5.07
N LYS A 276 -27.81 -10.45 5.62
CA LYS A 276 -28.35 -10.55 7.00
C LYS A 276 -27.24 -10.54 8.04
N HIS A 277 -26.12 -11.14 7.73
CA HIS A 277 -25.02 -11.34 8.69
C HIS A 277 -23.76 -10.57 8.32
N GLY A 278 -23.70 -9.95 7.13
CA GLY A 278 -22.54 -9.25 6.64
C GLY A 278 -21.41 -10.17 6.22
N PHE A 279 -20.18 -9.66 6.31
CA PHE A 279 -18.96 -10.39 6.04
C PHE A 279 -18.54 -11.19 7.27
N ARG A 280 -18.16 -12.45 7.06
CA ARG A 280 -17.74 -13.36 8.14
C ARG A 280 -16.51 -14.14 7.75
N VAL A 281 -15.60 -14.26 8.71
CA VAL A 281 -14.43 -15.13 8.63
C VAL A 281 -14.60 -16.20 9.71
N ASN A 282 -14.51 -17.48 9.34
CA ASN A 282 -14.71 -18.61 10.24
C ASN A 282 -16.04 -18.54 11.03
N GLY A 283 -17.09 -18.04 10.37
CA GLY A 283 -18.42 -17.87 10.98
C GLY A 283 -18.57 -16.63 11.89
N LYS A 284 -17.48 -15.91 12.21
CA LYS A 284 -17.52 -14.67 13.02
C LYS A 284 -17.73 -13.47 12.10
N VAL A 285 -18.62 -12.55 12.48
CA VAL A 285 -18.82 -11.27 11.79
C VAL A 285 -17.56 -10.40 11.92
N VAL A 286 -17.12 -9.86 10.81
CA VAL A 286 -15.97 -8.95 10.71
C VAL A 286 -16.43 -7.65 10.05
N ASN A 287 -16.31 -6.54 10.76
CA ASN A 287 -16.41 -5.20 10.19
C ASN A 287 -15.00 -4.78 9.77
N LEU A 288 -14.80 -4.46 8.49
CA LEU A 288 -13.50 -4.07 7.95
C LEU A 288 -13.15 -2.65 8.40
N ARG A 289 -12.21 -2.53 9.33
CA ARG A 289 -11.58 -1.28 9.77
C ARG A 289 -10.42 -1.00 8.81
N GLY A 290 -10.76 -0.51 7.65
CA GLY A 290 -9.86 -0.43 6.51
C GLY A 290 -9.22 0.93 6.30
N GLY A 291 -8.14 0.90 5.54
CA GLY A 291 -7.51 2.10 5.00
C GLY A 291 -6.80 1.82 3.68
N CYS A 292 -6.84 2.81 2.80
CA CYS A 292 -6.13 2.80 1.53
C CYS A 292 -4.65 3.08 1.76
N ILE A 293 -3.77 2.43 0.99
CA ILE A 293 -2.34 2.69 1.00
C ILE A 293 -1.77 2.65 -0.42
N HIS A 294 -0.82 3.53 -0.69
CA HIS A 294 0.04 3.45 -1.88
C HIS A 294 1.26 2.56 -1.66
N HIS A 295 2.01 2.27 -2.72
CA HIS A 295 3.12 1.31 -2.69
C HIS A 295 4.46 1.93 -2.27
N ASP A 296 4.56 3.26 -2.19
CA ASP A 296 5.78 3.88 -1.71
C ASP A 296 6.00 3.65 -0.20
N ASN A 297 7.26 3.61 0.19
CA ASN A 297 7.74 3.38 1.54
C ASN A 297 8.46 4.63 2.10
N GLY A 298 7.97 5.81 1.75
CA GLY A 298 8.54 7.09 2.18
C GLY A 298 9.98 7.26 1.72
N VAL A 299 10.95 7.25 2.66
CA VAL A 299 12.36 7.55 2.38
C VAL A 299 13.04 6.60 1.38
N THR A 300 12.50 5.40 1.14
CA THR A 300 13.02 4.45 0.15
C THR A 300 12.28 4.47 -1.18
N GLY A 301 11.34 5.41 -1.34
CA GLY A 301 10.47 5.46 -2.51
C GLY A 301 9.67 4.18 -2.68
N THR A 302 9.56 3.68 -3.90
CA THR A 302 8.82 2.45 -4.20
C THR A 302 9.62 1.16 -4.04
N ALA A 303 10.93 1.25 -3.73
CA ALA A 303 11.75 0.07 -3.50
C ALA A 303 11.17 -0.78 -2.35
N GLU A 304 10.77 -2.01 -2.66
CA GLU A 304 10.01 -2.89 -1.76
C GLU A 304 10.95 -3.82 -1.00
N PHE A 305 11.01 -3.66 0.31
CA PHE A 305 11.78 -4.51 1.22
C PHE A 305 10.87 -5.27 2.17
N PRO A 306 11.22 -6.52 2.56
CA PRO A 306 10.43 -7.30 3.51
C PRO A 306 10.13 -6.56 4.81
N HIS A 307 11.15 -5.90 5.37
CA HIS A 307 10.99 -5.15 6.62
C HIS A 307 10.10 -3.92 6.47
N ALA A 308 10.19 -3.20 5.34
CA ALA A 308 9.31 -2.06 5.07
C ALA A 308 7.83 -2.50 5.02
N ALA A 309 7.55 -3.62 4.37
CA ALA A 309 6.21 -4.19 4.31
C ALA A 309 5.71 -4.60 5.72
N GLU A 310 6.53 -5.35 6.48
CA GLU A 310 6.18 -5.78 7.84
C GLU A 310 5.96 -4.57 8.78
N PHE A 311 6.82 -3.56 8.69
CA PHE A 311 6.71 -2.34 9.48
C PHE A 311 5.38 -1.61 9.23
N ARG A 312 4.98 -1.46 7.96
CA ARG A 312 3.72 -0.80 7.58
C ARG A 312 2.51 -1.56 8.12
N VAL A 313 2.43 -2.86 7.88
CA VAL A 313 1.31 -3.70 8.35
C VAL A 313 1.23 -3.71 9.87
N LYS A 314 2.37 -3.86 10.56
CA LYS A 314 2.44 -3.85 12.02
C LYS A 314 1.95 -2.51 12.61
N THR A 315 2.43 -1.40 12.07
CA THR A 315 2.04 -0.05 12.53
C THR A 315 0.55 0.19 12.36
N LEU A 316 -0.02 -0.20 11.22
CA LEU A 316 -1.46 -0.09 10.97
C LEU A 316 -2.27 -0.97 11.92
N LYS A 317 -1.82 -2.21 12.15
CA LYS A 317 -2.49 -3.11 13.08
C LYS A 317 -2.46 -2.59 14.52
N GLU A 318 -1.33 -2.04 14.98
CA GLU A 318 -1.19 -1.39 16.29
C GLU A 318 -2.08 -0.14 16.42
N ALA A 319 -2.44 0.48 15.31
CA ALA A 319 -3.39 1.59 15.24
C ALA A 319 -4.86 1.15 15.13
N GLY A 320 -5.15 -0.15 15.18
CA GLY A 320 -6.50 -0.70 15.20
C GLY A 320 -7.08 -1.07 13.83
N TYR A 321 -6.34 -0.90 12.74
CA TYR A 321 -6.74 -1.39 11.43
C TYR A 321 -6.75 -2.91 11.38
N ASN A 322 -7.73 -3.48 10.68
CA ASN A 322 -7.74 -4.91 10.36
C ASN A 322 -7.78 -5.18 8.85
N ALA A 323 -7.84 -4.14 8.03
CA ALA A 323 -7.91 -4.28 6.58
C ALA A 323 -7.10 -3.19 5.85
N ILE A 324 -6.54 -3.55 4.71
CA ILE A 324 -5.81 -2.68 3.79
C ILE A 324 -6.43 -2.81 2.40
N ARG A 325 -6.61 -1.68 1.69
CA ARG A 325 -6.86 -1.64 0.25
C ARG A 325 -5.59 -1.19 -0.46
N SER A 326 -5.12 -1.99 -1.41
CA SER A 326 -4.04 -1.56 -2.29
C SER A 326 -4.57 -0.54 -3.30
N SER A 327 -4.02 0.66 -3.32
CA SER A 327 -4.55 1.76 -4.14
C SER A 327 -3.50 2.20 -5.16
N HIS A 328 -3.70 1.98 -6.46
CA HIS A 328 -4.83 1.33 -7.15
C HIS A 328 -4.26 0.28 -8.11
N TYR A 329 -3.62 -0.75 -7.60
CA TYR A 329 -2.84 -1.75 -8.34
C TYR A 329 -2.53 -2.98 -7.47
N PRO A 330 -2.09 -4.10 -8.10
CA PRO A 330 -1.76 -5.33 -7.36
C PRO A 330 -0.72 -5.13 -6.26
N MET A 331 -1.06 -5.62 -5.08
CA MET A 331 -0.18 -5.61 -3.91
C MET A 331 1.07 -6.47 -4.15
N SER A 332 2.20 -6.08 -3.56
CA SER A 332 3.43 -6.88 -3.63
C SER A 332 3.31 -8.18 -2.83
N ARG A 333 4.08 -9.20 -3.22
CA ARG A 333 4.18 -10.45 -2.44
C ARG A 333 4.63 -10.19 -1.01
N ARG A 334 5.59 -9.27 -0.81
CA ARG A 334 6.12 -8.93 0.52
C ARG A 334 5.07 -8.36 1.44
N LEU A 335 4.21 -7.49 0.90
CA LEU A 335 3.13 -6.90 1.68
C LEU A 335 2.03 -7.92 1.98
N LEU A 336 1.69 -8.80 1.03
CA LEU A 336 0.77 -9.92 1.25
C LEU A 336 1.30 -10.91 2.31
N GLU A 337 2.58 -11.29 2.23
CA GLU A 337 3.26 -12.14 3.23
C GLU A 337 3.20 -11.51 4.64
N ALA A 338 3.42 -10.19 4.73
CA ALA A 338 3.29 -9.46 5.99
C ALA A 338 1.84 -9.44 6.51
N CYS A 339 0.86 -9.25 5.62
CA CYS A 339 -0.56 -9.32 5.97
C CYS A 339 -1.00 -10.72 6.44
N ASP A 340 -0.52 -11.77 5.78
CA ASP A 340 -0.78 -13.16 6.19
C ASP A 340 -0.22 -13.44 7.58
N LYS A 341 1.01 -13.04 7.83
CA LYS A 341 1.75 -13.27 9.08
C LYS A 341 1.15 -12.49 10.25
N LEU A 342 0.68 -11.27 10.01
CA LEU A 342 0.21 -10.37 11.05
C LEU A 342 -1.33 -10.34 11.19
N GLY A 343 -2.07 -11.02 10.31
CA GLY A 343 -3.53 -11.06 10.36
C GLY A 343 -4.18 -9.76 9.91
N MET A 344 -3.88 -9.29 8.69
CA MET A 344 -4.47 -8.10 8.09
C MET A 344 -5.25 -8.51 6.84
N TYR A 345 -6.55 -8.20 6.77
CA TYR A 345 -7.34 -8.47 5.56
C TYR A 345 -6.93 -7.55 4.41
N VAL A 346 -7.08 -8.04 3.19
CA VAL A 346 -6.68 -7.31 1.99
C VAL A 346 -7.83 -7.25 0.99
N MET A 347 -8.11 -6.03 0.52
CA MET A 347 -8.78 -5.75 -0.73
C MET A 347 -7.70 -5.46 -1.77
N ASP A 348 -7.33 -6.46 -2.59
CA ASP A 348 -6.32 -6.26 -3.63
C ASP A 348 -6.98 -5.71 -4.89
N GLU A 349 -6.40 -4.65 -5.45
CA GLU A 349 -7.02 -3.91 -6.55
C GLU A 349 -6.26 -4.13 -7.85
N PHE A 350 -7.01 -4.33 -8.94
CA PHE A 350 -6.41 -4.61 -10.23
C PHE A 350 -5.82 -3.37 -10.88
N ALA A 351 -6.60 -2.31 -11.07
CA ALA A 351 -6.11 -1.13 -11.79
C ALA A 351 -6.92 0.15 -11.48
N ASP A 352 -6.29 1.30 -11.63
CA ASP A 352 -6.92 2.64 -11.54
C ASP A 352 -7.73 3.01 -12.78
N VAL A 353 -7.51 2.34 -13.88
CA VAL A 353 -8.12 2.65 -15.19
C VAL A 353 -8.55 1.38 -15.90
N TRP A 354 -9.58 1.50 -16.76
CA TRP A 354 -9.87 0.49 -17.77
C TRP A 354 -9.37 0.98 -19.13
N THR A 355 -10.27 1.29 -20.07
CA THR A 355 -9.90 1.71 -21.43
C THR A 355 -9.88 3.23 -21.61
N THR A 356 -10.51 3.95 -20.71
CA THR A 356 -10.43 5.41 -20.63
C THR A 356 -9.24 5.81 -19.75
N THR A 357 -8.26 6.47 -20.33
CA THR A 357 -7.08 6.93 -19.61
C THR A 357 -7.42 8.13 -18.72
N LYS A 358 -6.80 8.20 -17.54
CA LYS A 358 -6.83 9.36 -16.64
C LYS A 358 -5.65 10.31 -16.85
N VAL A 359 -4.54 9.75 -17.34
CA VAL A 359 -3.36 10.51 -17.82
C VAL A 359 -2.85 9.89 -19.11
N ASP A 360 -2.03 10.64 -19.89
CA ASP A 360 -1.70 10.31 -21.29
C ASP A 360 -1.06 8.93 -21.49
N PHE A 361 -0.24 8.48 -20.54
CA PHE A 361 0.55 7.24 -20.67
C PHE A 361 0.26 6.21 -19.57
N ASP A 362 -0.93 6.24 -18.99
CA ASP A 362 -1.32 5.21 -18.02
C ASP A 362 -1.65 3.85 -18.67
N TYR A 363 -1.95 2.87 -17.84
CA TYR A 363 -2.22 1.50 -18.27
C TYR A 363 -3.44 1.38 -19.20
N GLY A 364 -4.37 2.33 -19.21
CA GLY A 364 -5.55 2.33 -20.09
C GLY A 364 -5.20 2.17 -21.56
N THR A 365 -4.02 2.65 -21.99
CA THR A 365 -3.50 2.47 -23.35
C THR A 365 -3.20 1.01 -23.72
N HIS A 366 -3.07 0.12 -22.74
CA HIS A 366 -2.71 -1.29 -22.89
C HIS A 366 -3.79 -2.25 -22.41
N MET A 367 -4.76 -1.76 -21.64
CA MET A 367 -5.79 -2.54 -20.96
C MET A 367 -6.49 -3.52 -21.90
N ALA A 368 -6.94 -3.08 -23.07
CA ALA A 368 -7.71 -3.89 -23.99
C ALA A 368 -6.96 -5.15 -24.49
N GLU A 369 -5.62 -5.12 -24.52
CA GLU A 369 -4.79 -6.22 -25.01
C GLU A 369 -4.25 -7.10 -23.87
N TRP A 370 -4.02 -6.52 -22.69
CA TRP A 370 -3.25 -7.16 -21.61
C TRP A 370 -4.07 -7.57 -20.39
N TRP A 371 -5.30 -7.10 -20.23
CA TRP A 371 -6.12 -7.30 -19.04
C TRP A 371 -6.23 -8.77 -18.59
N GLU A 372 -6.41 -9.71 -19.54
CA GLU A 372 -6.60 -11.11 -19.19
C GLU A 372 -5.33 -11.75 -18.62
N HIS A 373 -4.18 -11.38 -19.20
CA HIS A 373 -2.87 -11.79 -18.71
C HIS A 373 -2.64 -11.23 -17.30
N ASP A 374 -2.87 -9.93 -17.11
CA ASP A 374 -2.51 -9.24 -15.88
C ASP A 374 -3.46 -9.59 -14.71
N VAL A 375 -4.78 -9.72 -14.98
CA VAL A 375 -5.73 -10.26 -13.98
C VAL A 375 -5.39 -11.70 -13.61
N SER A 376 -4.99 -12.52 -14.58
CA SER A 376 -4.63 -13.91 -14.29
C SER A 376 -3.38 -14.00 -13.40
N ASN A 377 -2.40 -13.13 -13.62
CA ASN A 377 -1.21 -13.08 -12.78
C ASN A 377 -1.52 -12.56 -11.37
N LEU A 378 -2.36 -11.52 -11.25
CA LEU A 378 -2.85 -11.04 -9.95
C LEU A 378 -3.48 -12.20 -9.16
N VAL A 379 -4.48 -12.86 -9.71
CA VAL A 379 -5.23 -13.90 -8.99
C VAL A 379 -4.35 -15.10 -8.65
N ARG A 380 -3.44 -15.52 -9.54
CA ARG A 380 -2.53 -16.63 -9.27
C ARG A 380 -1.57 -16.30 -8.13
N LYS A 381 -0.98 -15.10 -8.17
CA LYS A 381 -0.09 -14.60 -7.12
C LYS A 381 -0.78 -14.60 -5.75
N ASP A 382 -2.05 -14.21 -5.71
CA ASP A 382 -2.81 -14.00 -4.47
C ASP A 382 -3.45 -15.27 -3.92
N TYR A 383 -3.59 -16.30 -4.74
CA TYR A 383 -4.49 -17.43 -4.46
C TYR A 383 -4.25 -18.09 -3.09
N ASN A 384 -3.01 -18.27 -2.70
CA ASN A 384 -2.65 -18.94 -1.43
C ASN A 384 -2.58 -18.00 -0.24
N HIS A 385 -2.72 -16.69 -0.45
CA HIS A 385 -2.69 -15.70 0.62
C HIS A 385 -4.03 -15.62 1.36
N PRO A 386 -4.12 -16.07 2.63
CA PRO A 386 -5.37 -16.03 3.38
C PRO A 386 -5.84 -14.60 3.69
N CYS A 387 -4.94 -13.63 3.69
CA CYS A 387 -5.27 -12.22 3.92
C CYS A 387 -6.16 -11.63 2.84
N VAL A 388 -6.05 -12.05 1.57
CA VAL A 388 -6.86 -11.52 0.47
C VAL A 388 -8.29 -12.03 0.61
N VAL A 389 -9.24 -11.10 0.77
CA VAL A 389 -10.67 -11.40 0.95
C VAL A 389 -11.56 -10.81 -0.13
N LEU A 390 -11.08 -9.72 -0.77
CA LEU A 390 -11.77 -9.01 -1.84
C LEU A 390 -10.80 -8.73 -3.00
N TYR A 391 -11.29 -8.87 -4.23
CA TYR A 391 -10.65 -8.35 -5.43
C TYR A 391 -11.42 -7.13 -5.93
N SER A 392 -10.77 -5.98 -6.01
CA SER A 392 -11.34 -4.79 -6.64
C SER A 392 -10.94 -4.73 -8.12
N ILE A 393 -11.93 -4.66 -9.00
CA ILE A 393 -11.70 -4.69 -10.45
C ILE A 393 -11.37 -3.33 -11.06
N GLY A 394 -11.41 -2.26 -10.28
CA GLY A 394 -11.06 -0.92 -10.74
C GLY A 394 -11.36 0.14 -9.71
N ASN A 395 -10.70 1.29 -9.88
CA ASN A 395 -10.89 2.48 -9.06
C ASN A 395 -11.45 3.62 -9.89
N GLU A 396 -12.60 4.18 -9.44
CA GLU A 396 -13.15 5.42 -10.00
C GLU A 396 -13.22 5.44 -11.54
N ILE A 397 -13.76 4.37 -12.09
CA ILE A 397 -13.80 4.11 -13.52
C ILE A 397 -14.96 4.88 -14.20
N PRO A 398 -14.68 5.80 -15.12
CA PRO A 398 -15.75 6.56 -15.81
C PRO A 398 -16.70 5.68 -16.60
N GLU A 399 -16.21 4.59 -17.20
CA GLU A 399 -16.97 3.62 -17.99
C GLU A 399 -18.11 2.96 -17.21
N THR A 400 -18.07 2.95 -15.89
CA THR A 400 -19.11 2.33 -15.05
C THR A 400 -20.50 2.96 -15.20
N GLY A 401 -20.56 4.22 -15.65
CA GLY A 401 -21.82 4.91 -15.96
C GLY A 401 -22.36 4.68 -17.38
N ASN A 402 -21.57 4.06 -18.25
CA ASN A 402 -21.93 3.78 -19.63
C ASN A 402 -22.29 2.29 -19.79
N LYS A 403 -23.51 2.00 -20.25
CA LYS A 403 -24.01 0.63 -20.36
C LYS A 403 -23.19 -0.27 -21.29
N PHE A 404 -22.60 0.30 -22.34
CA PHE A 404 -21.76 -0.47 -23.26
C PHE A 404 -20.39 -0.75 -22.66
N ASP A 405 -19.74 0.27 -22.11
CA ASP A 405 -18.37 0.18 -21.62
C ASP A 405 -18.30 -0.51 -20.24
N SER A 406 -19.40 -0.49 -19.45
CA SER A 406 -19.52 -1.24 -18.20
C SER A 406 -19.31 -2.75 -18.34
N GLN A 407 -19.41 -3.28 -19.58
CA GLN A 407 -19.10 -4.68 -19.89
C GLN A 407 -17.63 -5.05 -19.56
N TRP A 408 -16.72 -4.10 -19.44
CA TRP A 408 -15.39 -4.36 -18.94
C TRP A 408 -15.42 -4.88 -17.50
N GLY A 409 -16.24 -4.29 -16.63
CA GLY A 409 -16.43 -4.78 -15.26
C GLY A 409 -16.90 -6.23 -15.23
N LYS A 410 -17.84 -6.59 -16.12
CA LYS A 410 -18.29 -7.98 -16.24
C LYS A 410 -17.16 -8.93 -16.66
N LYS A 411 -16.37 -8.57 -17.67
CA LYS A 411 -15.23 -9.39 -18.12
C LYS A 411 -14.23 -9.64 -17.02
N LEU A 412 -13.87 -8.59 -16.26
CA LEU A 412 -12.92 -8.68 -15.15
C LEU A 412 -13.47 -9.53 -14.01
N ALA A 413 -14.70 -9.29 -13.57
CA ALA A 413 -15.35 -10.05 -12.52
C ALA A 413 -15.52 -11.54 -12.87
N ASP A 414 -15.94 -11.82 -14.09
CA ASP A 414 -16.10 -13.20 -14.58
C ASP A 414 -14.75 -13.93 -14.64
N LYS A 415 -13.69 -13.24 -15.09
CA LYS A 415 -12.34 -13.82 -15.15
C LYS A 415 -11.77 -14.12 -13.76
N ILE A 416 -11.97 -13.21 -12.81
CA ILE A 416 -11.57 -13.45 -11.42
C ILE A 416 -12.32 -14.68 -10.87
N ARG A 417 -13.64 -14.77 -11.03
CA ARG A 417 -14.45 -15.89 -10.55
C ARG A 417 -14.13 -17.22 -11.23
N GLU A 418 -13.67 -17.17 -12.49
CA GLU A 418 -13.18 -18.36 -13.20
C GLU A 418 -11.89 -18.90 -12.51
N LEU A 419 -11.03 -18.02 -12.08
CA LEU A 419 -9.74 -18.36 -11.49
C LEU A 419 -9.82 -18.63 -9.98
N ASP A 420 -10.67 -17.89 -9.28
CA ASP A 420 -10.86 -17.95 -7.83
C ASP A 420 -12.34 -17.87 -7.45
N ASP A 421 -12.88 -18.99 -7.00
CA ASP A 421 -14.27 -19.15 -6.55
C ASP A 421 -14.45 -18.99 -5.03
N ALA A 422 -13.37 -18.64 -4.30
CA ALA A 422 -13.35 -18.58 -2.83
C ALA A 422 -13.36 -17.15 -2.26
N ARG A 423 -13.15 -16.14 -3.10
CA ARG A 423 -13.10 -14.72 -2.72
C ARG A 423 -14.18 -13.91 -3.40
N PHE A 424 -14.44 -12.72 -2.87
CA PHE A 424 -15.49 -11.83 -3.39
C PHE A 424 -14.90 -10.75 -4.30
N VAL A 425 -15.70 -10.29 -5.24
CA VAL A 425 -15.34 -9.25 -6.21
C VAL A 425 -16.04 -7.94 -5.85
N THR A 426 -15.32 -6.83 -5.88
CA THR A 426 -15.83 -5.47 -5.72
C THR A 426 -15.37 -4.56 -6.85
N ASN A 427 -15.93 -3.36 -6.93
CA ASN A 427 -15.49 -2.26 -7.80
C ASN A 427 -15.63 -0.96 -7.02
N SER A 428 -14.61 -0.13 -7.02
CA SER A 428 -14.56 1.12 -6.26
C SER A 428 -15.17 2.27 -7.08
N LEU A 429 -16.48 2.45 -6.94
CA LEU A 429 -17.30 3.33 -7.77
C LEU A 429 -17.30 4.77 -7.26
N ASN A 430 -16.86 5.71 -8.08
CA ASN A 430 -17.12 7.14 -7.92
C ASN A 430 -18.27 7.57 -8.81
N LEU A 431 -19.42 7.92 -8.20
CA LEU A 431 -20.63 8.21 -8.95
C LEU A 431 -20.52 9.46 -9.80
N MET A 432 -19.67 10.43 -9.37
CA MET A 432 -19.46 11.64 -10.16
C MET A 432 -18.74 11.33 -11.47
N LEU A 433 -17.69 10.54 -11.41
CA LEU A 433 -16.97 10.12 -12.61
C LEU A 433 -17.87 9.26 -13.53
N SER A 434 -18.71 8.42 -12.93
CA SER A 434 -19.67 7.59 -13.69
C SER A 434 -20.74 8.38 -14.45
N ILE A 435 -21.00 9.65 -14.08
CA ILE A 435 -21.99 10.50 -14.75
C ILE A 435 -21.37 11.73 -15.42
N MET A 436 -20.05 11.82 -15.49
CA MET A 436 -19.33 13.01 -15.95
C MET A 436 -19.72 13.41 -17.38
N ASP A 437 -19.97 12.45 -18.26
CA ASP A 437 -20.44 12.67 -19.63
C ASP A 437 -21.84 13.32 -19.71
N ARG A 438 -22.64 13.20 -18.64
CA ARG A 438 -24.00 13.73 -18.52
C ARG A 438 -24.05 15.08 -17.83
N LEU A 439 -23.00 15.45 -17.06
CA LEU A 439 -22.94 16.70 -16.29
C LEU A 439 -23.21 17.95 -17.13
N PRO A 440 -22.60 18.16 -18.32
CA PRO A 440 -22.88 19.35 -19.13
C PRO A 440 -24.36 19.51 -19.49
N LYS A 441 -25.03 18.39 -19.81
CA LYS A 441 -26.48 18.38 -20.14
C LYS A 441 -27.34 18.66 -18.92
N MET A 442 -26.94 18.14 -17.77
CA MET A 442 -27.65 18.34 -16.49
C MET A 442 -27.50 19.79 -16.00
N MET A 443 -26.31 20.38 -16.12
CA MET A 443 -26.04 21.79 -15.78
C MET A 443 -26.79 22.75 -16.71
N ALA A 444 -26.83 22.47 -18.01
CA ALA A 444 -27.61 23.22 -18.96
C ALA A 444 -29.12 23.18 -18.65
N ALA A 445 -29.65 22.02 -18.27
CA ALA A 445 -31.05 21.84 -17.86
C ALA A 445 -31.37 22.57 -16.54
N ALA A 446 -30.38 22.76 -15.66
CA ALA A 446 -30.48 23.54 -14.43
C ALA A 446 -30.29 25.06 -14.63
N GLY A 447 -30.11 25.53 -15.89
CA GLY A 447 -29.98 26.96 -16.23
C GLY A 447 -28.57 27.55 -16.01
N GLN A 448 -27.57 26.70 -15.84
CA GLN A 448 -26.15 27.13 -15.80
C GLN A 448 -25.52 26.96 -17.18
N GLY A 449 -24.87 28.01 -17.69
CA GLY A 449 -24.44 28.14 -19.09
C GLY A 449 -23.45 27.08 -19.60
N GLU A 450 -23.41 26.94 -20.94
CA GLU A 450 -22.70 25.87 -21.71
C GLU A 450 -21.16 25.92 -21.71
N ASN A 451 -20.51 26.82 -20.98
CA ASN A 451 -19.06 27.11 -21.09
C ASN A 451 -18.24 26.78 -19.81
N ALA A 452 -18.63 25.80 -19.02
CA ALA A 452 -17.73 25.33 -17.96
C ALA A 452 -16.70 24.40 -18.59
N GLU A 453 -15.47 24.87 -18.77
CA GLU A 453 -14.31 23.99 -18.99
C GLU A 453 -14.22 23.02 -17.83
N VAL A 454 -14.15 21.73 -18.13
CA VAL A 454 -13.98 20.67 -17.15
C VAL A 454 -12.57 20.78 -16.61
N GLY A 455 -12.40 21.52 -15.53
CA GLY A 455 -11.13 21.55 -14.77
C GLY A 455 -10.82 20.19 -14.15
N GLU A 456 -9.64 20.08 -13.59
CA GLU A 456 -9.20 18.84 -12.93
C GLU A 456 -10.25 18.27 -11.97
N ILE A 457 -10.43 16.97 -12.01
CA ILE A 457 -11.50 16.21 -11.33
C ILE A 457 -11.65 16.59 -9.85
N ASN A 458 -10.53 16.76 -9.16
CA ASN A 458 -10.53 17.09 -7.73
C ASN A 458 -11.00 18.54 -7.47
N SER A 459 -10.65 19.51 -8.32
CA SER A 459 -11.10 20.90 -8.17
C SER A 459 -12.58 21.10 -8.46
N MET A 460 -13.19 20.24 -9.29
CA MET A 460 -14.64 20.18 -9.48
C MET A 460 -15.38 19.68 -8.24
N MET A 461 -14.86 18.69 -7.57
CA MET A 461 -15.50 18.07 -6.41
C MET A 461 -15.71 19.06 -5.25
N THR A 462 -14.81 20.00 -5.06
CA THR A 462 -14.89 20.94 -3.93
C THR A 462 -15.65 22.22 -4.24
N SER A 463 -15.49 22.78 -5.45
CA SER A 463 -16.22 24.01 -5.83
C SER A 463 -17.73 23.84 -5.92
N LEU A 464 -18.21 22.60 -5.89
CA LEU A 464 -19.61 22.22 -6.01
C LEU A 464 -20.22 21.59 -4.73
N GLY A 465 -19.45 21.39 -3.68
CA GLY A 465 -19.82 20.93 -2.34
C GLY A 465 -21.22 20.30 -2.18
N ASP A 466 -22.15 21.02 -1.55
CA ASP A 466 -23.51 20.52 -1.28
C ASP A 466 -24.27 20.08 -2.54
N MET A 467 -24.02 20.70 -3.69
CA MET A 467 -24.65 20.31 -4.96
C MET A 467 -24.12 18.95 -5.45
N MET A 468 -22.84 18.65 -5.18
CA MET A 468 -22.22 17.37 -5.51
C MET A 468 -22.78 16.26 -4.63
N GLY A 469 -22.92 16.49 -3.34
CA GLY A 469 -23.55 15.53 -2.42
C GLY A 469 -24.98 15.18 -2.87
N ALA A 470 -25.80 16.18 -3.18
CA ALA A 470 -27.13 15.96 -3.71
C ALA A 470 -27.16 15.19 -5.04
N LEU A 471 -26.20 15.43 -5.92
CA LEU A 471 -26.09 14.75 -7.21
C LEU A 471 -25.68 13.29 -7.02
N ILE A 472 -24.68 13.00 -6.18
CA ILE A 472 -24.27 11.64 -5.79
C ILE A 472 -25.44 10.88 -5.18
N ALA A 473 -26.20 11.50 -4.28
CA ALA A 473 -27.39 10.92 -3.67
C ALA A 473 -28.60 10.77 -4.62
N SER A 474 -28.56 11.35 -5.82
CA SER A 474 -29.68 11.33 -6.77
C SER A 474 -29.94 9.93 -7.36
N ASP A 475 -31.18 9.71 -7.85
CA ASP A 475 -31.49 8.51 -8.60
C ASP A 475 -30.78 8.44 -9.95
N VAL A 476 -30.47 9.58 -10.57
CA VAL A 476 -29.73 9.64 -11.83
C VAL A 476 -28.35 8.99 -11.69
N ALA A 477 -27.61 9.32 -10.63
CA ALA A 477 -26.32 8.70 -10.37
C ALA A 477 -26.47 7.20 -10.04
N GLY A 478 -27.43 6.83 -9.18
CA GLY A 478 -27.68 5.44 -8.84
C GLY A 478 -28.09 4.56 -10.02
N ASP A 479 -28.94 5.10 -10.92
CA ASP A 479 -29.38 4.37 -12.13
C ASP A 479 -28.25 4.27 -13.17
N ALA A 480 -27.33 5.24 -13.20
CA ALA A 480 -26.16 5.19 -14.07
C ALA A 480 -25.25 3.99 -13.78
N ILE A 481 -24.97 3.74 -12.52
CA ILE A 481 -24.08 2.66 -12.06
C ILE A 481 -24.79 1.32 -11.85
N ALA A 482 -26.12 1.23 -12.02
CA ALA A 482 -26.90 0.07 -11.59
C ALA A 482 -26.42 -1.24 -12.24
N GLU A 483 -26.01 -1.21 -13.50
CA GLU A 483 -25.49 -2.36 -14.23
C GLU A 483 -24.11 -2.79 -13.68
N SER A 484 -23.15 -1.84 -13.55
CA SER A 484 -21.84 -2.12 -12.98
C SER A 484 -21.92 -2.64 -11.54
N ALA A 485 -22.81 -2.06 -10.72
CA ALA A 485 -23.06 -2.50 -9.37
C ALA A 485 -23.65 -3.92 -9.27
N SER A 486 -24.37 -4.39 -10.30
CA SER A 486 -24.94 -5.74 -10.33
C SER A 486 -23.94 -6.84 -10.73
N GLN A 487 -22.76 -6.47 -11.20
CA GLN A 487 -21.73 -7.39 -11.69
C GLN A 487 -20.80 -7.90 -10.59
N VAL A 488 -20.81 -7.26 -9.42
CA VAL A 488 -19.91 -7.53 -8.30
C VAL A 488 -20.68 -8.09 -7.09
N ASP A 489 -19.94 -8.73 -6.18
CA ASP A 489 -20.51 -9.33 -4.97
C ASP A 489 -20.69 -8.27 -3.86
N VAL A 490 -19.78 -7.31 -3.80
CA VAL A 490 -19.80 -6.18 -2.90
C VAL A 490 -19.67 -4.90 -3.72
N ILE A 491 -20.50 -3.91 -3.44
CA ILE A 491 -20.38 -2.61 -4.09
C ILE A 491 -19.45 -1.74 -3.26
N GLY A 492 -18.33 -1.36 -3.84
CA GLY A 492 -17.45 -0.34 -3.29
C GLY A 492 -17.93 1.05 -3.66
N TYR A 493 -18.09 1.91 -2.67
CA TYR A 493 -18.39 3.31 -2.88
C TYR A 493 -17.21 4.19 -2.48
N ASN A 494 -16.77 5.05 -3.42
CA ASN A 494 -15.86 6.13 -3.15
C ASN A 494 -16.67 7.41 -2.86
N TYR A 495 -16.53 7.95 -1.63
CA TYR A 495 -17.11 9.22 -1.18
C TYR A 495 -18.64 9.34 -1.35
N ALA A 496 -19.38 8.26 -1.12
CA ALA A 496 -20.83 8.23 -1.34
C ALA A 496 -21.63 7.67 -0.16
N THR A 497 -21.28 8.06 1.06
CA THR A 497 -21.91 7.63 2.33
C THR A 497 -23.43 7.79 2.30
N ASP A 498 -23.95 8.90 1.76
CA ASP A 498 -25.39 9.19 1.65
C ASP A 498 -26.19 8.17 0.82
N ARG A 499 -25.50 7.28 0.12
CA ARG A 499 -26.13 6.21 -0.65
C ARG A 499 -26.37 4.94 0.15
N TYR A 500 -25.67 4.72 1.23
CA TYR A 500 -25.66 3.44 1.95
C TYR A 500 -27.07 3.00 2.38
N GLU A 501 -27.82 3.85 3.05
CA GLU A 501 -29.19 3.55 3.46
C GLU A 501 -30.14 3.48 2.25
N LYS A 502 -30.07 4.50 1.37
CA LYS A 502 -30.92 4.58 0.18
C LYS A 502 -30.79 3.36 -0.74
N ASP A 503 -29.54 2.93 -1.01
CA ASP A 503 -29.30 1.78 -1.87
C ASP A 503 -29.59 0.47 -1.15
N GLY A 504 -29.39 0.41 0.15
CA GLY A 504 -29.79 -0.71 0.96
C GLY A 504 -31.31 -0.95 0.96
N GLU A 505 -32.11 0.10 0.89
CA GLU A 505 -33.58 0.02 0.78
C GLU A 505 -34.02 -0.31 -0.66
N LYS A 506 -33.46 0.41 -1.65
CA LYS A 506 -33.83 0.27 -3.08
C LYS A 506 -33.43 -1.08 -3.65
N TYR A 507 -32.30 -1.63 -3.20
CA TYR A 507 -31.69 -2.86 -3.73
C TYR A 507 -31.44 -3.87 -2.59
N PRO A 508 -32.42 -4.70 -2.23
CA PRO A 508 -32.39 -5.51 -1.02
C PRO A 508 -31.33 -6.64 -1.01
N ASN A 509 -30.66 -6.89 -2.13
CA ASN A 509 -29.59 -7.90 -2.23
C ASN A 509 -28.18 -7.29 -2.27
N ARG A 510 -28.07 -5.96 -2.26
CA ARG A 510 -26.76 -5.30 -2.28
C ARG A 510 -26.04 -5.41 -0.94
N ILE A 511 -24.74 -5.66 -1.02
CA ILE A 511 -23.78 -5.55 0.07
C ILE A 511 -22.83 -4.43 -0.30
N ILE A 512 -22.50 -3.58 0.66
CA ILE A 512 -21.80 -2.31 0.44
C ILE A 512 -20.53 -2.27 1.28
N VAL A 513 -19.49 -1.67 0.73
CA VAL A 513 -18.28 -1.24 1.45
C VAL A 513 -17.95 0.20 1.07
N GLY A 514 -17.55 1.01 2.04
CA GLY A 514 -16.88 2.26 1.77
C GLY A 514 -15.47 1.96 1.29
N SER A 515 -15.30 1.85 -0.04
CA SER A 515 -14.01 1.48 -0.61
C SER A 515 -13.00 2.63 -0.56
N GLU A 516 -13.51 3.88 -0.50
CA GLU A 516 -12.69 5.07 -0.30
C GLU A 516 -13.54 6.16 0.34
N THR A 517 -13.14 6.64 1.51
CA THR A 517 -13.97 7.55 2.30
C THR A 517 -13.15 8.72 2.84
N TYR A 518 -13.83 9.85 3.05
CA TYR A 518 -13.21 10.99 3.69
C TYR A 518 -12.83 10.67 5.14
N PRO A 519 -11.59 10.95 5.56
CA PRO A 519 -11.14 10.66 6.92
C PRO A 519 -12.02 11.29 7.99
N GLN A 520 -12.54 12.47 7.71
CA GLN A 520 -13.42 13.21 8.64
C GLN A 520 -14.82 12.63 8.80
N ASP A 521 -15.27 11.73 7.90
CA ASP A 521 -16.64 11.19 7.93
C ASP A 521 -16.71 9.79 8.58
N LEU A 522 -15.61 9.32 9.17
CA LEU A 522 -15.56 8.01 9.81
C LEU A 522 -16.65 7.79 10.86
N ASP A 523 -16.97 8.79 11.70
CA ASP A 523 -17.99 8.69 12.73
C ASP A 523 -19.37 8.36 12.15
N LYS A 524 -19.73 8.97 11.01
CA LYS A 524 -20.97 8.70 10.29
C LYS A 524 -20.93 7.32 9.62
N ASN A 525 -19.83 7.01 8.95
CA ASN A 525 -19.66 5.74 8.25
C ASN A 525 -19.75 4.58 9.24
N TRP A 526 -19.06 4.69 10.37
CA TRP A 526 -19.01 3.62 11.37
C TRP A 526 -20.35 3.38 12.06
N GLU A 527 -21.14 4.44 12.32
CA GLU A 527 -22.52 4.30 12.81
C GLU A 527 -23.41 3.50 11.83
N LEU A 528 -23.24 3.71 10.53
CA LEU A 528 -23.99 2.97 9.52
C LEU A 528 -23.54 1.49 9.43
N ILE A 529 -22.23 1.24 9.59
CA ILE A 529 -21.67 -0.12 9.62
C ILE A 529 -22.20 -0.90 10.84
N GLU A 530 -22.20 -0.28 12.01
CA GLU A 530 -22.75 -0.90 13.23
C GLU A 530 -24.27 -1.15 13.13
N LYS A 531 -24.99 -0.28 12.45
CA LYS A 531 -26.44 -0.37 12.28
C LYS A 531 -26.89 -1.39 11.24
N TYR A 532 -26.15 -1.54 10.15
CA TYR A 532 -26.58 -2.31 8.99
C TYR A 532 -25.57 -3.40 8.61
N PRO A 533 -25.89 -4.69 8.83
CA PRO A 533 -24.97 -5.78 8.48
C PRO A 533 -24.54 -5.85 7.01
N TYR A 534 -25.32 -5.27 6.10
CA TYR A 534 -24.99 -5.24 4.67
C TYR A 534 -23.92 -4.17 4.33
N ILE A 535 -23.48 -3.36 5.28
CA ILE A 535 -22.35 -2.45 5.13
C ILE A 535 -21.18 -3.07 5.87
N ILE A 536 -20.23 -3.65 5.15
CA ILE A 536 -19.24 -4.55 5.71
C ILE A 536 -17.94 -3.89 6.17
N GLY A 537 -17.77 -2.59 5.91
CA GLY A 537 -16.56 -1.87 6.33
C GLY A 537 -16.37 -0.53 5.64
N ASP A 538 -15.26 0.10 6.02
CA ASP A 538 -14.86 1.44 5.59
C ASP A 538 -13.35 1.47 5.33
N PHE A 539 -12.93 2.03 4.21
CA PHE A 539 -11.53 2.22 3.84
C PHE A 539 -11.23 3.71 3.66
N SER A 540 -10.56 4.28 4.65
CA SER A 540 -10.24 5.71 4.65
C SER A 540 -9.17 6.07 3.62
N TRP A 541 -9.27 7.24 3.00
CA TRP A 541 -8.21 7.84 2.20
C TRP A 541 -7.41 8.85 3.03
N THR A 542 -6.19 8.52 3.60
CA THR A 542 -5.52 7.23 3.53
C THR A 542 -5.05 6.77 4.91
N ALA A 543 -4.76 5.49 5.07
CA ALA A 543 -4.18 4.99 6.31
C ALA A 543 -2.70 5.39 6.46
N TRP A 544 -1.97 5.47 5.35
CA TRP A 544 -0.57 5.85 5.29
C TRP A 544 -0.37 6.95 4.27
N ASP A 545 0.33 8.01 4.64
CA ASP A 545 0.65 9.12 3.75
C ASP A 545 1.60 8.67 2.62
N TYR A 546 1.54 9.33 1.49
CA TYR A 546 2.25 8.90 0.30
C TYR A 546 2.81 10.09 -0.49
N LEU A 547 3.76 9.79 -1.36
CA LEU A 547 4.35 10.74 -2.29
C LEU A 547 3.41 10.94 -3.49
N GLY A 548 3.36 12.17 -3.98
CA GLY A 548 2.43 12.56 -5.07
C GLY A 548 1.07 13.04 -4.57
N GLU A 549 0.17 13.35 -5.50
CA GLU A 549 -1.06 14.10 -5.24
C GLU A 549 -0.83 15.23 -4.21
N ALA A 550 0.30 15.93 -4.41
CA ALA A 550 0.92 16.79 -3.44
C ALA A 550 -0.04 17.85 -2.91
N GLY A 551 -0.33 17.78 -1.60
CA GLY A 551 -1.16 18.74 -0.89
C GLY A 551 -2.67 18.46 -0.91
N ILE A 552 -3.15 17.28 -1.33
CA ILE A 552 -4.58 16.92 -1.30
C ILE A 552 -5.19 17.08 0.10
N GLY A 553 -4.43 16.77 1.16
CA GLY A 553 -4.81 16.95 2.56
C GLY A 553 -4.24 18.21 3.22
N LYS A 554 -3.61 19.09 2.45
CA LYS A 554 -3.00 20.32 2.95
C LYS A 554 -4.04 21.26 3.56
N ILE A 555 -3.67 21.92 4.65
CA ILE A 555 -4.43 23.01 5.21
C ILE A 555 -3.94 24.33 4.65
N ASN A 556 -4.83 25.12 4.06
CA ASN A 556 -4.52 26.42 3.50
C ASN A 556 -4.87 27.52 4.49
N TYR A 557 -3.87 28.32 4.87
CA TYR A 557 -4.02 29.51 5.70
C TYR A 557 -4.05 30.82 4.89
N GLU A 558 -4.18 30.74 3.58
CA GLU A 558 -4.26 31.91 2.71
C GLU A 558 -5.71 32.27 2.39
N GLU A 559 -6.02 33.57 2.32
CA GLU A 559 -7.36 34.10 1.96
C GLU A 559 -7.76 33.81 0.49
N THR A 560 -7.35 32.73 -0.10
CA THR A 560 -7.72 32.41 -1.48
C THR A 560 -9.04 31.65 -1.53
N ASN A 561 -10.03 32.20 -2.21
CA ASN A 561 -11.27 31.49 -2.58
C ASN A 561 -11.03 30.31 -3.56
N SER A 562 -9.79 30.01 -3.89
CA SER A 562 -9.43 28.87 -4.72
C SER A 562 -9.14 27.68 -3.83
N MET A 563 -10.05 26.75 -3.74
CA MET A 563 -9.77 25.42 -3.23
C MET A 563 -8.91 24.68 -4.27
N SER A 564 -7.61 24.99 -4.29
CA SER A 564 -6.64 24.18 -5.02
C SER A 564 -6.30 22.97 -4.17
N PHE A 565 -6.61 21.79 -4.65
CA PHE A 565 -6.21 20.54 -4.01
C PHE A 565 -4.73 20.24 -4.15
N TYR A 566 -4.06 20.88 -5.11
CA TYR A 566 -2.66 20.65 -5.39
C TYR A 566 -1.82 21.78 -4.84
N ALA A 567 -0.81 21.42 -4.08
CA ALA A 567 0.18 22.36 -3.61
C ALA A 567 1.27 22.57 -4.66
N PRO A 568 1.83 23.80 -4.75
CA PRO A 568 2.96 24.06 -5.62
C PRO A 568 4.24 23.38 -5.08
N TYR A 569 5.26 23.28 -5.94
CA TYR A 569 6.61 22.94 -5.50
C TYR A 569 7.04 23.84 -4.32
N PRO A 570 7.69 23.30 -3.29
CA PRO A 570 8.32 22.00 -3.21
C PRO A 570 7.46 20.91 -2.52
N TYR A 571 6.16 21.07 -2.42
CA TYR A 571 5.30 20.05 -1.83
C TYR A 571 5.46 18.71 -2.59
N LYS A 572 5.55 17.60 -1.85
CA LYS A 572 5.80 16.26 -2.42
C LYS A 572 4.86 15.17 -1.92
N ALA A 573 4.19 15.40 -0.79
CA ALA A 573 3.31 14.42 -0.15
C ALA A 573 1.85 14.82 -0.24
N ALA A 574 0.95 13.85 -0.20
CA ALA A 574 -0.49 14.05 -0.16
C ALA A 574 -0.93 14.74 1.15
N TYR A 575 -0.30 14.41 2.27
CA TYR A 575 -0.55 14.97 3.60
C TYR A 575 -1.95 14.63 4.16
N CYS A 576 -2.50 13.48 3.77
CA CYS A 576 -3.82 13.02 4.22
C CYS A 576 -3.80 11.70 5.01
N GLY A 577 -2.62 11.08 5.21
CA GLY A 577 -2.50 9.81 5.90
C GLY A 577 -2.69 9.89 7.42
N ASP A 578 -3.28 8.87 8.01
CA ASP A 578 -3.30 8.66 9.47
C ASP A 578 -1.88 8.46 10.04
N MET A 579 -1.02 7.78 9.27
CA MET A 579 0.42 7.72 9.48
C MET A 579 1.09 8.68 8.50
N ASN A 580 2.14 9.40 8.95
CA ASN A 580 2.93 10.23 8.06
C ASN A 580 3.91 9.37 7.21
N LEU A 581 4.69 10.00 6.32
CA LEU A 581 5.61 9.32 5.40
C LEU A 581 6.63 8.39 6.09
N ILE A 582 6.99 8.66 7.34
CA ILE A 582 7.92 7.85 8.13
C ILE A 582 7.21 6.99 9.20
N GLY A 583 5.87 6.91 9.16
CA GLY A 583 5.07 6.02 9.98
C GLY A 583 4.70 6.52 11.38
N ASP A 584 4.91 7.81 11.68
CA ASP A 584 4.39 8.38 12.91
C ASP A 584 2.88 8.62 12.80
N ARG A 585 2.15 8.30 13.88
CA ARG A 585 0.70 8.45 13.96
C ARG A 585 0.31 9.91 14.13
N ARG A 586 -0.59 10.41 13.27
CA ARG A 586 -1.22 11.72 13.42
C ARG A 586 -2.43 11.67 14.37
N PRO A 587 -2.90 12.82 14.91
CA PRO A 587 -4.03 12.85 15.84
C PRO A 587 -5.30 12.14 15.35
N ILE A 588 -5.62 12.23 14.06
CA ILE A 588 -6.77 11.56 13.45
C ILE A 588 -6.74 10.03 13.64
N SER A 589 -5.58 9.41 13.64
CA SER A 589 -5.43 7.97 13.88
C SER A 589 -5.93 7.56 15.29
N TYR A 590 -5.72 8.40 16.28
CA TYR A 590 -6.19 8.16 17.66
C TYR A 590 -7.69 8.39 17.80
N TRP A 591 -8.25 9.36 17.08
CA TRP A 591 -9.70 9.57 17.00
C TRP A 591 -10.38 8.36 16.35
N ARG A 592 -9.79 7.81 15.29
CA ARG A 592 -10.25 6.62 14.61
C ARG A 592 -10.28 5.40 15.54
N GLU A 593 -9.22 5.18 16.30
CA GLU A 593 -9.10 4.11 17.28
C GLU A 593 -10.20 4.21 18.38
N ILE A 594 -10.56 5.43 18.78
CA ILE A 594 -11.68 5.68 19.71
C ILE A 594 -13.04 5.37 19.08
N ILE A 595 -13.27 5.76 17.83
CA ILE A 595 -14.51 5.46 17.11
C ILE A 595 -14.72 3.95 16.97
N TRP A 596 -13.66 3.22 16.72
CA TRP A 596 -13.71 1.76 16.65
C TRP A 596 -13.87 1.07 18.01
N GLY A 597 -13.87 1.83 19.11
CA GLY A 597 -13.99 1.27 20.46
C GLY A 597 -12.75 0.52 20.94
N LEU A 598 -11.57 0.81 20.35
CA LEU A 598 -10.31 0.12 20.65
C LEU A 598 -9.42 0.90 21.62
N ARG A 599 -9.80 2.15 21.96
CA ARG A 599 -9.02 3.01 22.84
C ARG A 599 -9.88 3.62 23.94
N ASP A 600 -9.51 3.34 25.19
CA ASP A 600 -10.17 3.88 26.40
C ASP A 600 -9.47 5.14 26.93
N LYS A 601 -8.19 5.37 26.56
CA LYS A 601 -7.40 6.51 27.05
C LYS A 601 -7.68 7.75 26.22
N PRO A 602 -7.84 8.93 26.85
CA PRO A 602 -7.93 10.17 26.10
C PRO A 602 -6.63 10.45 25.31
N TYR A 603 -6.75 11.34 24.34
CA TYR A 603 -5.61 11.84 23.57
C TYR A 603 -5.73 13.35 23.43
N VAL A 604 -4.63 14.07 23.69
CA VAL A 604 -4.55 15.54 23.62
C VAL A 604 -3.66 15.94 22.44
N SER A 605 -4.13 16.93 21.69
CA SER A 605 -3.36 17.60 20.63
C SER A 605 -3.68 19.09 20.63
N ALA A 606 -2.90 19.89 19.94
CA ALA A 606 -3.12 21.33 19.86
C ALA A 606 -2.94 21.82 18.42
N GLN A 607 -3.80 22.74 18.01
CA GLN A 607 -3.69 23.43 16.73
C GLN A 607 -2.55 24.47 16.78
N PRO A 608 -1.85 24.73 15.67
CA PRO A 608 -0.74 25.66 15.64
C PRO A 608 -1.16 27.10 16.00
N PRO A 609 -0.71 27.67 17.13
CA PRO A 609 -1.16 28.99 17.60
C PRO A 609 -0.72 30.16 16.70
N GLN A 610 0.26 29.96 15.83
CA GLN A 610 0.67 30.95 14.84
C GLN A 610 -0.42 31.20 13.78
N HIS A 611 -1.32 30.22 13.58
CA HIS A 611 -2.40 30.26 12.59
C HIS A 611 -3.81 30.35 13.21
N HIS A 612 -3.91 30.56 14.53
CA HIS A 612 -5.21 30.55 15.25
C HIS A 612 -6.25 31.50 14.65
N ASP A 613 -5.83 32.71 14.28
CA ASP A 613 -6.70 33.75 13.73
C ASP A 613 -6.69 33.80 12.18
N ASP A 614 -5.88 32.95 11.55
CA ASP A 614 -5.80 32.92 10.10
C ASP A 614 -7.05 32.25 9.51
N PRO A 615 -7.62 32.83 8.43
CA PRO A 615 -8.65 32.13 7.70
C PRO A 615 -8.04 30.86 7.11
N HIS A 616 -8.62 29.69 7.45
CA HIS A 616 -8.11 28.43 6.93
C HIS A 616 -9.20 27.61 6.26
N ASN A 617 -8.84 26.99 5.16
CA ASN A 617 -9.68 26.04 4.46
C ASN A 617 -9.07 24.65 4.59
N MET A 618 -9.81 23.73 5.19
CA MET A 618 -9.49 22.32 5.20
C MET A 618 -10.10 21.63 3.98
N THR A 619 -9.37 20.73 3.36
CA THR A 619 -9.92 19.86 2.34
C THR A 619 -10.77 18.76 2.95
N PHE A 620 -11.54 18.03 2.15
CA PHE A 620 -12.30 16.87 2.65
C PHE A 620 -11.42 15.74 3.19
N TRP A 621 -10.15 15.72 2.82
CA TRP A 621 -9.16 14.71 3.25
C TRP A 621 -8.41 15.10 4.54
N SER A 622 -8.82 16.16 5.21
CA SER A 622 -8.25 16.60 6.49
C SER A 622 -9.32 16.70 7.55
N LEU A 623 -9.02 16.27 8.77
CA LEU A 623 -9.88 16.45 9.96
C LEU A 623 -9.48 17.69 10.75
N THR A 624 -8.17 17.88 10.91
CA THR A 624 -7.58 18.92 11.80
C THR A 624 -6.16 19.23 11.38
N ASP A 625 -5.67 20.40 11.75
CA ASP A 625 -4.25 20.78 11.70
C ASP A 625 -3.53 20.55 13.04
N ALA A 626 -4.23 20.00 14.04
CA ALA A 626 -3.65 19.76 15.35
C ALA A 626 -2.51 18.73 15.29
N VAL A 627 -1.48 18.98 16.09
CA VAL A 627 -0.36 18.08 16.30
C VAL A 627 -0.21 17.77 17.80
N ARG A 628 0.43 16.65 18.14
CA ARG A 628 0.73 16.32 19.52
C ARG A 628 1.95 17.10 20.01
N SER A 629 1.76 18.39 20.20
CA SER A 629 2.80 19.30 20.65
C SER A 629 2.31 20.31 21.69
N TRP A 630 3.20 20.67 22.61
CA TRP A 630 3.10 21.85 23.46
C TRP A 630 4.42 22.65 23.38
N ASN A 631 5.05 22.62 22.19
CA ASN A 631 6.23 23.40 21.85
C ASN A 631 5.86 24.39 20.75
N TRP A 632 5.71 25.66 21.12
CA TRP A 632 5.32 26.74 20.20
C TRP A 632 6.12 28.00 20.54
N LYS A 633 7.42 27.94 20.34
CA LYS A 633 8.37 29.01 20.66
C LYS A 633 8.02 30.30 19.93
N GLY A 634 7.93 31.40 20.68
CA GLY A 634 7.54 32.72 20.15
C GLY A 634 6.02 32.91 20.00
N CYS A 635 5.22 31.97 20.49
CA CYS A 635 3.76 32.07 20.55
C CYS A 635 3.24 32.25 21.98
N GLU A 636 4.11 32.52 22.96
CA GLU A 636 3.72 32.71 24.36
C GLU A 636 2.71 33.85 24.47
N GLY A 637 1.60 33.58 25.12
CA GLY A 637 0.50 34.54 25.28
C GLY A 637 -0.47 34.63 24.11
N LYS A 638 -0.24 33.89 23.01
CA LYS A 638 -1.22 33.80 21.91
C LYS A 638 -2.36 32.85 22.23
N PRO A 639 -3.53 33.06 21.65
CA PRO A 639 -4.61 32.08 21.74
C PRO A 639 -4.23 30.78 21.04
N ILE A 640 -4.74 29.65 21.55
CA ILE A 640 -4.51 28.32 21.04
C ILE A 640 -5.74 27.43 21.24
N THR A 641 -6.08 26.62 20.27
CA THR A 641 -7.13 25.60 20.37
C THR A 641 -6.48 24.25 20.76
N VAL A 642 -7.00 23.64 21.83
CA VAL A 642 -6.61 22.30 22.26
C VAL A 642 -7.75 21.34 21.97
N GLU A 643 -7.42 20.23 21.34
CA GLU A 643 -8.35 19.15 21.01
C GLU A 643 -8.16 17.98 21.97
N VAL A 644 -9.25 17.50 22.56
CA VAL A 644 -9.26 16.31 23.43
C VAL A 644 -10.16 15.26 22.82
N TYR A 645 -9.60 14.10 22.51
CA TYR A 645 -10.32 12.96 21.94
C TYR A 645 -10.57 11.92 23.02
N ALA A 646 -11.82 11.54 23.24
CA ALA A 646 -12.16 10.49 24.19
C ALA A 646 -13.62 10.00 24.02
N ASP A 647 -13.86 8.73 24.28
CA ASP A 647 -15.21 8.20 24.54
C ASP A 647 -15.61 8.48 26.01
N ALA A 648 -16.01 9.72 26.27
CA ALA A 648 -16.44 10.20 27.59
C ALA A 648 -17.51 11.27 27.43
N ASP A 649 -18.17 11.65 28.56
CA ASP A 649 -19.24 12.66 28.55
C ASP A 649 -18.65 14.08 28.54
N GLU A 650 -17.59 14.29 29.34
CA GLU A 650 -16.97 15.59 29.54
C GLU A 650 -15.46 15.50 29.63
N ALA A 651 -14.79 16.57 29.23
CA ALA A 651 -13.35 16.77 29.42
C ALA A 651 -13.13 18.09 30.20
N GLU A 652 -12.13 18.11 31.07
CA GLU A 652 -11.62 19.30 31.74
C GLU A 652 -10.15 19.50 31.33
N LEU A 653 -9.85 20.73 30.87
CA LEU A 653 -8.50 21.09 30.43
C LEU A 653 -7.78 21.83 31.54
N PHE A 654 -6.49 21.49 31.73
CA PHE A 654 -5.62 22.17 32.66
C PHE A 654 -4.38 22.67 31.89
N VAL A 655 -3.94 23.90 32.16
CA VAL A 655 -2.66 24.47 31.72
C VAL A 655 -1.86 24.80 32.96
N ASN A 656 -0.67 24.22 33.07
CA ASN A 656 0.21 24.38 34.22
C ASN A 656 -0.51 24.13 35.58
N GLY A 657 -1.34 23.09 35.63
CA GLY A 657 -2.09 22.68 36.83
C GLY A 657 -3.29 23.57 37.16
N LYS A 658 -3.60 24.59 36.36
CA LYS A 658 -4.80 25.43 36.54
C LYS A 658 -5.89 24.96 35.59
N SER A 659 -7.08 24.69 36.11
CA SER A 659 -8.26 24.39 35.31
C SER A 659 -8.64 25.60 34.42
N VAL A 660 -8.79 25.32 33.13
CA VAL A 660 -9.21 26.29 32.12
C VAL A 660 -10.73 26.25 32.03
N GLU A 661 -11.28 25.09 31.69
CA GLU A 661 -12.70 24.90 31.51
C GLU A 661 -13.05 23.40 31.54
N ARG A 662 -14.29 23.06 31.86
CA ARG A 662 -14.88 21.74 31.70
C ARG A 662 -16.00 21.78 30.68
N LYS A 663 -15.95 20.95 29.63
CA LYS A 663 -16.87 20.93 28.50
C LYS A 663 -17.38 19.53 28.22
N LYS A 664 -18.53 19.46 27.54
CA LYS A 664 -19.02 18.21 26.97
C LYS A 664 -18.16 17.81 25.76
N ILE A 665 -17.98 16.54 25.61
CA ILE A 665 -17.34 15.92 24.42
C ILE A 665 -18.43 15.64 23.38
N GLY A 666 -18.12 15.83 22.10
CA GLY A 666 -19.00 15.44 20.99
C GLY A 666 -20.00 16.51 20.55
N GLU A 667 -19.90 17.75 21.03
CA GLU A 667 -20.82 18.82 20.63
C GLU A 667 -20.67 19.27 19.18
N LYS A 668 -19.43 19.34 18.66
CA LYS A 668 -19.13 19.71 17.26
C LYS A 668 -18.79 18.47 16.43
N LYS A 669 -18.02 17.55 16.97
CA LYS A 669 -17.54 16.31 16.32
C LYS A 669 -17.52 15.18 17.34
N LYS A 670 -18.05 14.02 17.00
CA LYS A 670 -18.15 12.84 17.87
C LYS A 670 -16.79 12.54 18.52
N PHE A 671 -16.79 12.39 19.84
CA PHE A 671 -15.60 12.09 20.65
C PHE A 671 -14.52 13.18 20.70
N ILE A 672 -14.80 14.40 20.25
CA ILE A 672 -13.86 15.53 20.31
C ILE A 672 -14.44 16.67 21.16
N ALA A 673 -13.62 17.22 22.07
CA ALA A 673 -13.86 18.50 22.74
C ALA A 673 -12.79 19.51 22.32
N TYR A 674 -13.22 20.74 22.00
CA TYR A 674 -12.36 21.84 21.58
C TYR A 674 -12.28 22.89 22.67
N PHE A 675 -11.07 23.23 23.13
CA PHE A 675 -10.82 24.20 24.18
C PHE A 675 -10.02 25.37 23.63
N GLU A 676 -10.54 26.57 23.85
CA GLU A 676 -9.84 27.82 23.59
C GLU A 676 -9.09 28.25 24.86
N THR A 677 -7.79 28.48 24.76
CA THR A 677 -6.95 28.92 25.86
C THR A 677 -5.84 29.81 25.38
N THR A 678 -4.94 30.21 26.27
CA THR A 678 -3.71 30.93 25.96
C THR A 678 -2.53 29.99 26.08
N TYR A 679 -1.65 30.02 25.09
CA TYR A 679 -0.42 29.21 25.14
C TYR A 679 0.53 29.74 26.20
N GLU A 680 0.87 28.92 27.18
CA GLU A 680 1.90 29.12 28.17
C GLU A 680 2.81 27.87 28.18
N PRO A 681 4.14 28.01 28.01
CA PRO A 681 5.06 26.88 28.16
C PRO A 681 4.89 26.15 29.48
N GLY A 682 5.08 24.84 29.49
CA GLY A 682 4.91 24.00 30.67
C GLY A 682 4.16 22.72 30.34
N GLU A 683 2.96 22.50 30.87
CA GLU A 683 2.17 21.32 30.57
C GLU A 683 0.71 21.66 30.24
N VAL A 684 0.13 20.91 29.32
CA VAL A 684 -1.31 20.86 29.08
C VAL A 684 -1.80 19.46 29.40
N GLU A 685 -2.81 19.35 30.26
CA GLU A 685 -3.40 18.07 30.68
C GLU A 685 -4.91 18.10 30.45
N ALA A 686 -5.47 17.00 29.92
CA ALA A 686 -6.90 16.77 29.88
C ALA A 686 -7.28 15.64 30.82
N VAL A 687 -8.36 15.86 31.58
CA VAL A 687 -9.01 14.86 32.43
C VAL A 687 -10.40 14.60 31.86
N VAL A 688 -10.76 13.34 31.67
CA VAL A 688 -12.04 12.96 31.06
C VAL A 688 -12.94 12.24 32.06
N TYR A 689 -14.25 12.49 31.96
CA TYR A 689 -15.25 12.01 32.89
C TYR A 689 -16.38 11.28 32.16
N LYS A 690 -16.80 10.14 32.69
CA LYS A 690 -17.99 9.39 32.25
C LYS A 690 -18.92 9.17 33.45
N ASN A 691 -20.18 9.56 33.34
CA ASN A 691 -21.15 9.58 34.44
C ASN A 691 -20.65 10.34 35.68
N GLY A 692 -19.93 11.42 35.50
CA GLY A 692 -19.35 12.26 36.55
C GLY A 692 -18.11 11.69 37.25
N VAL A 693 -17.63 10.51 36.84
CA VAL A 693 -16.43 9.86 37.39
C VAL A 693 -15.26 10.04 36.40
N GLU A 694 -14.09 10.38 36.91
CA GLU A 694 -12.87 10.43 36.14
C GLU A 694 -12.53 9.04 35.55
N THR A 695 -12.31 8.96 34.24
CA THR A 695 -11.99 7.72 33.53
C THR A 695 -10.62 7.71 32.90
N GLY A 696 -9.95 8.87 32.76
CA GLY A 696 -8.60 8.92 32.20
C GLY A 696 -8.01 10.31 32.16
N ARG A 697 -6.70 10.33 31.89
CA ARG A 697 -5.91 11.56 31.72
C ARG A 697 -4.91 11.38 30.60
N ASP A 698 -4.60 12.46 29.91
CA ASP A 698 -3.47 12.56 29.00
C ASP A 698 -2.86 13.95 29.09
N LYS A 699 -1.54 14.04 28.87
CA LYS A 699 -0.83 15.32 28.93
C LYS A 699 0.30 15.42 27.92
N ILE A 700 0.61 16.64 27.54
CA ILE A 700 1.78 17.01 26.75
C ILE A 700 2.59 18.04 27.56
N VAL A 701 3.91 17.96 27.44
CA VAL A 701 4.85 18.83 28.15
C VAL A 701 5.74 19.55 27.15
N THR A 702 5.98 20.86 27.38
CA THR A 702 6.97 21.61 26.61
C THR A 702 8.38 21.06 26.89
N ALA A 703 9.04 20.61 25.84
CA ALA A 703 10.46 20.23 25.93
C ALA A 703 11.34 21.49 26.05
N SER A 704 12.46 21.38 26.75
CA SER A 704 13.43 22.48 26.84
C SER A 704 14.14 22.72 25.49
N ASP A 705 14.75 23.89 25.35
CA ASP A 705 15.54 24.28 24.17
C ASP A 705 16.88 23.51 24.05
N ASP A 706 17.37 22.90 25.13
CA ASP A 706 18.58 22.08 25.13
C ASP A 706 18.25 20.69 24.64
N VAL A 707 18.14 20.56 23.31
CA VAL A 707 17.79 19.29 22.66
C VAL A 707 19.01 18.48 22.27
N GLN A 708 18.88 17.18 22.39
CA GLN A 708 19.84 16.18 21.98
C GLN A 708 19.21 15.21 20.99
N ILE A 709 20.05 14.54 20.22
CA ILE A 709 19.61 13.44 19.36
C ILE A 709 19.37 12.20 20.24
N LYS A 710 18.21 11.58 20.09
CA LYS A 710 17.92 10.22 20.55
C LYS A 710 17.67 9.35 19.32
N ALA A 711 18.42 8.25 19.20
CA ALA A 711 18.23 7.35 18.06
C ALA A 711 18.31 5.89 18.48
N CYS A 712 17.55 5.05 17.77
CA CYS A 712 17.60 3.59 17.94
C CYS A 712 17.26 2.89 16.62
N ALA A 713 17.89 1.74 16.39
CA ALA A 713 17.45 0.84 15.34
C ALA A 713 16.21 0.06 15.81
N ASP A 714 15.22 -0.09 14.95
CA ASP A 714 14.00 -0.85 15.24
C ASP A 714 14.27 -2.37 15.30
N ARG A 715 15.37 -2.81 14.68
CA ARG A 715 15.95 -4.14 14.85
C ARG A 715 17.47 -4.07 14.80
N GLY A 716 18.12 -4.88 15.66
CA GLY A 716 19.59 -4.84 15.86
C GLY A 716 20.39 -5.55 14.76
N CYS A 717 19.78 -6.07 13.71
CA CYS A 717 20.49 -6.73 12.62
C CYS A 717 19.76 -6.56 11.27
N VAL A 718 20.55 -6.66 10.21
CA VAL A 718 20.11 -6.64 8.81
C VAL A 718 20.81 -7.77 8.06
N PRO A 719 20.18 -8.38 7.03
CA PRO A 719 20.88 -9.32 6.15
C PRO A 719 22.08 -8.65 5.46
N ALA A 720 23.23 -9.33 5.48
CA ALA A 720 24.42 -8.82 4.81
C ALA A 720 24.26 -8.82 3.29
N ASP A 721 23.47 -9.73 2.76
CA ASP A 721 23.24 -9.95 1.33
C ASP A 721 22.38 -8.88 0.62
N GLU A 722 22.21 -7.73 1.22
CA GLU A 722 21.45 -6.60 0.66
C GLU A 722 19.94 -6.89 0.42
N SER A 723 19.40 -8.01 0.92
CA SER A 723 18.02 -8.41 0.62
C SER A 723 16.96 -7.66 1.42
N ASP A 724 17.36 -6.94 2.49
CA ASP A 724 16.45 -6.26 3.39
C ASP A 724 17.09 -5.03 4.04
N ILE A 725 16.28 -4.23 4.76
CA ILE A 725 16.69 -3.01 5.48
C ILE A 725 16.36 -3.11 6.97
N THR A 726 16.89 -2.20 7.76
CA THR A 726 16.42 -1.85 9.11
C THR A 726 16.26 -0.35 9.21
N TYR A 727 15.33 0.13 10.03
CA TYR A 727 15.13 1.56 10.24
C TYR A 727 15.88 2.04 11.48
N VAL A 728 16.50 3.21 11.39
CA VAL A 728 16.99 3.99 12.51
C VAL A 728 16.03 5.15 12.72
N GLU A 729 15.30 5.10 13.84
CA GLU A 729 14.42 6.16 14.27
C GLU A 729 15.23 7.24 14.98
N ILE A 730 14.98 8.50 14.64
CA ILE A 730 15.73 9.65 15.14
C ILE A 730 14.75 10.67 15.67
N ALA A 731 14.94 11.10 16.92
CA ALA A 731 14.11 12.09 17.59
C ALA A 731 14.96 13.18 18.26
N MET A 732 14.50 14.41 18.18
CA MET A 732 15.06 15.55 18.88
C MET A 732 14.36 15.68 20.24
N VAL A 733 15.08 15.35 21.33
CA VAL A 733 14.49 15.29 22.67
C VAL A 733 15.28 16.16 23.66
N ASP A 734 14.59 16.62 24.70
CA ASP A 734 15.27 17.26 25.84
C ASP A 734 15.91 16.23 26.80
N ALA A 735 16.57 16.71 27.84
CA ALA A 735 17.22 15.88 28.85
C ALA A 735 16.25 14.94 29.61
N ASN A 736 14.94 15.22 29.60
CA ASN A 736 13.88 14.40 30.20
C ASN A 736 13.29 13.38 29.21
N GLY A 737 13.73 13.44 27.95
CA GLY A 737 13.22 12.60 26.87
C GLY A 737 11.93 13.12 26.24
N ASN A 738 11.51 14.34 26.52
CA ASN A 738 10.36 14.97 25.86
C ASN A 738 10.74 15.35 24.42
N LEU A 739 9.89 14.99 23.46
CA LEU A 739 10.08 15.35 22.06
C LEU A 739 9.93 16.86 21.89
N ASN A 740 10.90 17.49 21.25
CA ASN A 740 10.82 18.90 20.87
C ASN A 740 10.41 18.99 19.39
N THR A 741 9.13 19.25 19.14
CA THR A 741 8.55 19.33 17.80
C THR A 741 8.97 20.61 17.05
N ASP A 742 9.44 21.66 17.76
CA ASP A 742 9.97 22.88 17.17
C ASP A 742 11.46 22.76 16.75
N ALA A 743 12.12 21.65 17.14
CA ALA A 743 13.53 21.44 16.84
C ALA A 743 13.75 21.04 15.37
N ALA A 744 13.71 22.01 14.48
CA ALA A 744 13.99 21.85 13.05
C ALA A 744 15.50 21.92 12.77
N LYS A 745 16.29 20.99 13.39
CA LYS A 745 17.73 20.92 13.21
C LYS A 745 18.09 20.11 11.97
N ASP A 746 19.15 20.51 11.28
CA ASP A 746 19.81 19.70 10.28
C ASP A 746 20.60 18.59 10.97
N VAL A 747 20.27 17.34 10.67
CA VAL A 747 20.93 16.15 11.19
C VAL A 747 21.68 15.47 10.07
N SER A 748 22.99 15.30 10.21
CA SER A 748 23.80 14.54 9.27
C SER A 748 23.94 13.08 9.70
N VAL A 749 23.90 12.18 8.73
CA VAL A 749 24.07 10.74 8.89
C VAL A 749 25.32 10.26 8.16
N SER A 750 26.09 9.39 8.79
CA SER A 750 27.22 8.69 8.14
C SER A 750 27.25 7.23 8.59
N ILE A 751 27.77 6.37 7.73
CA ILE A 751 27.93 4.94 7.99
C ILE A 751 29.40 4.55 7.93
N GLU A 752 29.83 3.73 8.91
CA GLU A 752 31.09 2.98 8.90
C GLU A 752 30.78 1.48 8.97
N GLY A 753 31.58 0.66 8.28
CA GLY A 753 31.37 -0.79 8.21
C GLY A 753 30.58 -1.26 7.00
N PRO A 754 30.06 -2.51 7.02
CA PRO A 754 29.47 -3.16 5.86
C PRO A 754 28.00 -2.78 5.62
N GLY A 755 27.70 -1.48 5.44
CA GLY A 755 26.36 -1.01 5.20
C GLY A 755 26.30 0.24 4.35
N VAL A 756 25.08 0.55 3.87
CA VAL A 756 24.75 1.75 3.11
C VAL A 756 23.44 2.36 3.61
N ILE A 757 23.27 3.68 3.41
CA ILE A 757 21.97 4.35 3.58
C ILE A 757 21.13 4.06 2.33
N ALA A 758 19.99 3.40 2.52
CA ALA A 758 19.01 3.13 1.46
C ALA A 758 17.96 4.25 1.34
N GLY A 759 17.91 5.16 2.28
CA GLY A 759 17.06 6.34 2.29
C GLY A 759 17.15 7.06 3.63
N TYR A 760 17.07 8.40 3.60
CA TYR A 760 17.14 9.23 4.81
C TYR A 760 16.31 10.49 4.65
N GLY A 761 15.53 10.84 5.64
CA GLY A 761 14.74 12.06 5.61
C GLY A 761 13.69 12.14 6.70
N SER A 762 12.86 13.16 6.60
CA SER A 762 11.73 13.40 7.50
C SER A 762 10.38 13.27 6.78
N ALA A 763 9.31 13.45 7.53
CA ALA A 763 7.95 13.51 7.00
C ALA A 763 7.52 14.91 6.52
N ASP A 764 8.46 15.84 6.34
CA ASP A 764 8.15 17.18 5.84
C ASP A 764 7.55 17.09 4.43
N PRO A 765 6.28 17.47 4.24
CA PRO A 765 5.60 17.37 2.96
C PRO A 765 6.13 18.35 1.91
N ALA A 766 6.86 19.37 2.31
CA ALA A 766 7.30 20.50 1.47
C ALA A 766 8.84 20.65 1.44
N SER A 767 9.60 19.64 1.86
CA SER A 767 11.06 19.68 1.82
C SER A 767 11.59 19.56 0.39
N GLU A 768 12.62 20.34 0.03
CA GLU A 768 13.40 20.20 -1.22
C GLU A 768 14.47 19.11 -1.13
N GLU A 769 14.71 18.55 0.06
CA GLU A 769 15.73 17.53 0.32
C GLU A 769 15.48 16.25 -0.48
N ASN A 770 16.59 15.65 -0.91
CA ASN A 770 16.58 14.35 -1.55
C ASN A 770 16.74 13.25 -0.49
N TYR A 771 16.03 12.15 -0.61
CA TYR A 771 16.13 11.03 0.34
C TYR A 771 17.48 10.27 0.30
N PHE A 772 18.38 10.59 -0.64
CA PHE A 772 19.76 10.06 -0.68
C PHE A 772 20.80 11.09 -0.21
N ASP A 773 20.37 12.27 0.25
CA ASP A 773 21.25 13.21 0.93
C ASP A 773 21.70 12.66 2.28
N THR A 774 22.89 13.05 2.71
CA THR A 774 23.43 12.65 4.01
C THR A 774 23.09 13.64 5.13
N THR A 775 22.31 14.67 4.84
CA THR A 775 21.83 15.66 5.81
C THR A 775 20.37 15.95 5.50
N ALA A 776 19.53 15.91 6.52
CA ALA A 776 18.12 16.24 6.42
C ALA A 776 17.66 17.01 7.65
N LYS A 777 16.66 17.85 7.45
CA LYS A 777 16.04 18.64 8.53
C LYS A 777 14.99 17.84 9.26
N ALA A 778 15.05 17.86 10.59
CA ALA A 778 14.01 17.27 11.42
C ALA A 778 12.68 18.00 11.22
N TYR A 779 11.61 17.24 10.98
CA TYR A 779 10.23 17.71 10.90
C TYR A 779 9.44 17.18 12.09
N GLU A 780 8.79 18.09 12.83
CA GLU A 780 8.17 17.76 14.12
C GLU A 780 9.14 17.02 15.08
N GLY A 781 10.43 17.39 15.01
CA GLY A 781 11.48 16.80 15.82
C GLY A 781 11.88 15.37 15.43
N ARG A 782 11.53 14.86 14.23
CA ARG A 782 11.74 13.46 13.83
C ARG A 782 12.37 13.31 12.46
N LEU A 783 13.12 12.21 12.32
CA LEU A 783 13.71 11.72 11.06
C LEU A 783 13.77 10.20 11.07
N ARG A 784 14.01 9.60 9.92
CA ARG A 784 14.25 8.15 9.75
C ARG A 784 15.33 7.89 8.72
N ALA A 785 16.22 6.94 9.04
CA ALA A 785 17.16 6.39 8.08
C ALA A 785 16.84 4.90 7.83
N ALA A 786 16.86 4.50 6.57
CA ALA A 786 16.82 3.10 6.16
C ALA A 786 18.27 2.63 5.92
N VAL A 787 18.69 1.58 6.62
CA VAL A 787 20.04 1.02 6.55
C VAL A 787 19.98 -0.36 5.93
N ARG A 788 20.84 -0.62 4.93
CA ARG A 788 20.96 -1.86 4.17
C ARG A 788 22.37 -2.43 4.30
N GLY A 789 22.54 -3.75 4.28
CA GLY A 789 23.85 -4.38 4.12
C GLY A 789 24.49 -4.04 2.77
N ASN A 790 25.78 -4.33 2.59
CA ASN A 790 26.52 -4.10 1.34
C ASN A 790 27.20 -5.34 0.75
N GLY A 791 26.75 -6.52 1.13
CA GLY A 791 27.34 -7.81 0.71
C GLY A 791 28.34 -8.41 1.70
N GLU A 792 28.78 -7.67 2.71
CA GLU A 792 29.78 -8.10 3.69
C GLU A 792 29.15 -8.23 5.09
N LYS A 793 29.66 -9.17 5.90
CA LYS A 793 29.26 -9.35 7.29
C LYS A 793 30.06 -8.47 8.24
N GLY A 794 29.43 -8.01 9.30
CA GLY A 794 30.09 -7.23 10.36
C GLY A 794 29.21 -6.19 11.00
N THR A 795 29.78 -5.36 11.86
CA THR A 795 29.06 -4.30 12.55
C THR A 795 29.01 -3.03 11.69
N ILE A 796 27.79 -2.58 11.42
CA ILE A 796 27.49 -1.28 10.80
C ILE A 796 27.35 -0.27 11.93
N THR A 797 28.09 0.84 11.88
CA THR A 797 27.97 1.96 12.82
C THR A 797 27.37 3.16 12.11
N VAL A 798 26.14 3.52 12.48
CA VAL A 798 25.45 4.72 12.00
C VAL A 798 25.75 5.86 12.97
N THR A 799 26.41 6.91 12.50
CA THR A 799 26.74 8.10 13.31
C THR A 799 25.87 9.27 12.88
N LEU A 800 25.20 9.89 13.85
CA LEU A 800 24.29 11.03 13.69
C LEU A 800 24.88 12.26 14.37
N LYS A 801 24.83 13.42 13.68
CA LYS A 801 25.36 14.67 14.17
C LYS A 801 24.40 15.82 13.85
N ALA A 802 24.23 16.72 14.84
CA ALA A 802 23.52 17.98 14.66
C ALA A 802 24.22 19.08 15.46
N ASP A 803 24.12 20.31 15.00
CA ASP A 803 24.76 21.44 15.66
C ASP A 803 24.24 21.65 17.08
N GLY A 804 25.17 21.73 18.04
CA GLY A 804 24.87 21.86 19.46
C GLY A 804 24.40 20.57 20.14
N CYS A 805 24.40 19.42 19.46
CA CYS A 805 24.10 18.11 20.05
C CYS A 805 25.36 17.26 20.20
N GLN A 806 25.32 16.29 21.12
CA GLN A 806 26.32 15.23 21.15
C GLN A 806 26.12 14.25 20.00
N ASP A 807 27.23 13.77 19.43
CA ASP A 807 27.19 12.72 18.40
C ASP A 807 26.56 11.45 18.99
N VAL A 808 25.65 10.83 18.23
CA VAL A 808 25.00 9.57 18.60
C VAL A 808 25.39 8.47 17.61
N GLN A 809 25.74 7.29 18.14
CA GLN A 809 26.05 6.11 17.35
C GLN A 809 25.03 5.00 17.60
N VAL A 810 24.56 4.40 16.52
CA VAL A 810 23.69 3.22 16.54
C VAL A 810 24.43 2.08 15.84
N GLN A 811 24.50 0.92 16.49
CA GLN A 811 25.16 -0.27 15.95
C GLN A 811 24.14 -1.28 15.45
N ILE A 812 24.39 -1.83 14.27
CA ILE A 812 23.55 -2.82 13.58
C ILE A 812 24.47 -3.92 13.07
N GLU A 813 24.10 -5.18 13.25
CA GLU A 813 24.89 -6.33 12.77
C GLU A 813 24.43 -6.75 11.38
N ALA A 814 25.30 -6.69 10.38
CA ALA A 814 25.12 -7.33 9.08
C ALA A 814 25.49 -8.83 9.20
N LYS A 815 24.50 -9.73 9.03
CA LYS A 815 24.63 -11.18 9.27
C LYS A 815 24.57 -12.03 8.02
#